data_a67bd8a3f29c24bd7e5d8b4444f249eb
#
_entry.id   a67bd8a3f29c24bd7e5d8b4444f249eb
#
_cell.length_a   1.000
_cell.length_b   1.000
_cell.length_c   1.000
_cell.angle_alpha   90.00
_cell.angle_beta   90.00
_cell.angle_gamma   90.00
#
_symmetry.space_group_name_H-M   'P 1'
#
loop_
_entity.id
_entity.type
_entity.pdbx_description
1 polymer ?
#
loop_
_entity_poly.entity_id
_entity_poly.type
_entity_poly.pdbx_seq_one_letter_code
_entity_poly.pdbx_strand_id
1 'polypeptide(L)'
;MEPDVSIETSCMIRIAVLPIGKVPPPLLRDYHSMLLPHHTIPLSTISSFYTEHQKSPFAHQPWDTGSLQFKFLLGGSPPSPWEDFQPYRKFLSVIGICHCPSSPDLDHVIDQFNAACKIYTSALVLRCFAFCPGNSQLDDGKKRENLVLFPPADRTMQEFHLHTMMQDIAASLLMEFEKWVLQAESSGTLLKTPLDSQATLSSEEVIKAKKRRLARAQKTIGDYCLLAGSPVDANAHYTTALELARLTADYFWYAGALEGSVCAILVDQIGQKDTGVEDEVRYRYNNVITHYRKSFIQDNVQRVSPITFELEATLKLARFLCRRKLIKEVVELLTNAADGAKSLIDANDRLILYVEIARLFGTLGYQRKAAFFSRQVAQLYLQQENRFAATSAMQVLGMTTKAYRVQSRASITKHSISNETEPGNADNGKLHHLLVVSLFESQWSTLQMVVLREILLSAVRAGDPLAAWSAAARLLRSYYPLITPAGQNGLASALKSAAERLPSGTRCADPALPFIRVYSFPLHPSQMDIVKRNPAREDWWAGSAPSGPFIYTPFSKGEPTKNGKQDLVWIVGEPVQVFVELANPCGFDLKVDNIYLSVQSGNFDAFPLSVDLPTNSSEVIMLSGIPTSVGRVEIPGCTVHCFGVITEHLFRDVDNLLLGAAQGLVLSDPFRCCGSPRLKNVSVPNISVIPPLPLLVSHVVGGDGAIVLYEGEIRDVWINLANAGTIAVEQAHISLSGKNQDSVISIGYEKLKSALPLKPGAEVTIPLTLKAWQLGLGESDTAAGKGVSGSMGRTVKDGCCPSLLVHYAGSLGDARDLEKNKTSVPPGRRLIVPLQICVLQGLSFVKARLLSMEIPAYVGESPSNPANVDGNHSNKAVGYGSKIERLVKIDPFRGSWGLRFLELEMSNPTDMVFECYMQRCSRTELC
;
A
#
# COMPACT_ATOMS: atom_id res chain seq x y z
N MET A 1 37.58 -14.41 12.59
CA MET A 1 36.35 -14.89 13.28
C MET A 1 35.61 -15.88 12.39
N GLU A 2 34.89 -16.79 13.01
CA GLU A 2 34.04 -17.70 12.24
C GLU A 2 32.56 -17.38 12.41
N PRO A 3 31.78 -17.49 11.33
CA PRO A 3 30.35 -17.25 11.39
C PRO A 3 29.67 -18.43 12.11
N ASP A 4 28.53 -18.14 12.74
CA ASP A 4 27.62 -19.13 13.32
C ASP A 4 28.24 -20.08 14.35
N VAL A 5 29.15 -19.59 15.21
CA VAL A 5 29.77 -20.36 16.29
C VAL A 5 28.91 -20.38 17.55
N SER A 6 28.84 -21.53 18.19
CA SER A 6 28.18 -21.77 19.50
C SER A 6 29.14 -22.48 20.43
N ILE A 7 28.77 -22.68 21.71
CA ILE A 7 29.58 -23.44 22.65
C ILE A 7 29.76 -24.87 22.15
N GLU A 8 28.73 -25.49 21.61
CA GLU A 8 28.70 -26.82 21.05
C GLU A 8 29.52 -26.97 19.74
N THR A 9 29.97 -25.88 19.13
CA THR A 9 30.81 -25.97 17.90
C THR A 9 32.11 -26.71 18.14
N SER A 10 32.61 -26.76 19.40
CA SER A 10 33.85 -27.44 19.75
C SER A 10 33.77 -28.97 19.59
N CYS A 11 32.59 -29.59 19.59
CA CYS A 11 32.40 -31.04 19.35
C CYS A 11 32.02 -31.37 17.90
N MET A 12 32.00 -30.39 16.98
CA MET A 12 31.56 -30.59 15.59
C MET A 12 32.74 -30.91 14.68
N ILE A 13 32.65 -32.03 13.96
CA ILE A 13 33.60 -32.44 12.91
C ILE A 13 33.26 -31.71 11.62
N ARG A 14 34.18 -30.96 11.04
CA ARG A 14 33.97 -30.28 9.78
C ARG A 14 34.29 -31.19 8.60
N ILE A 15 33.36 -31.17 7.62
CA ILE A 15 33.52 -31.89 6.34
C ILE A 15 33.40 -30.85 5.22
N ALA A 16 34.45 -30.82 4.37
CA ALA A 16 34.42 -30.02 3.15
C ALA A 16 33.67 -30.80 2.07
N VAL A 17 32.64 -30.19 1.46
CA VAL A 17 31.89 -30.79 0.34
C VAL A 17 32.27 -30.06 -0.93
N LEU A 18 32.97 -30.73 -1.81
CA LEU A 18 33.56 -30.12 -3.01
C LEU A 18 32.90 -30.64 -4.29
N PRO A 19 32.42 -29.76 -5.19
CA PRO A 19 32.04 -30.19 -6.53
C PRO A 19 33.25 -30.56 -7.33
N ILE A 20 33.28 -31.76 -7.88
CA ILE A 20 34.38 -32.28 -8.70
C ILE A 20 33.90 -32.48 -10.14
N GLY A 21 34.61 -31.92 -11.09
CA GLY A 21 34.17 -31.87 -12.48
C GLY A 21 32.99 -30.91 -12.70
N LYS A 22 32.22 -31.15 -13.74
CA LYS A 22 31.06 -30.32 -14.09
C LYS A 22 29.82 -30.84 -13.38
N VAL A 23 29.45 -30.19 -12.26
CA VAL A 23 28.23 -30.47 -11.55
C VAL A 23 27.21 -29.34 -11.73
N PRO A 24 26.01 -29.60 -12.32
CA PRO A 24 25.00 -28.55 -12.45
C PRO A 24 24.57 -28.01 -11.08
N PRO A 25 24.45 -26.67 -10.90
CA PRO A 25 24.15 -26.05 -9.60
C PRO A 25 22.85 -26.53 -8.92
N PRO A 26 21.76 -26.86 -9.63
CA PRO A 26 20.59 -27.46 -9.01
C PRO A 26 20.86 -28.83 -8.42
N LEU A 27 21.57 -29.71 -9.15
CA LEU A 27 21.91 -31.05 -8.68
C LEU A 27 22.90 -31.03 -7.52
N LEU A 28 23.88 -30.11 -7.57
CA LEU A 28 24.82 -29.94 -6.44
C LEU A 28 24.07 -29.58 -5.15
N ARG A 29 23.07 -28.70 -5.25
CA ARG A 29 22.22 -28.35 -4.10
C ARG A 29 21.37 -29.52 -3.63
N ASP A 30 20.86 -30.30 -4.55
CA ASP A 30 20.09 -31.51 -4.22
C ASP A 30 20.96 -32.56 -3.52
N TYR A 31 22.12 -32.92 -4.05
CA TYR A 31 23.08 -33.84 -3.42
C TYR A 31 23.57 -33.34 -2.06
N HIS A 32 23.85 -32.05 -1.94
CA HIS A 32 24.17 -31.44 -0.64
C HIS A 32 23.00 -31.53 0.34
N SER A 33 21.75 -31.36 -0.13
CA SER A 33 20.57 -31.50 0.73
C SER A 33 20.38 -32.92 1.27
N MET A 34 20.87 -33.95 0.54
CA MET A 34 20.85 -35.34 1.02
C MET A 34 21.90 -35.60 2.13
N LEU A 35 22.99 -34.80 2.19
CA LEU A 35 24.00 -34.88 3.26
C LEU A 35 23.53 -34.25 4.59
N LEU A 36 22.71 -33.18 4.52
CA LEU A 36 22.32 -32.40 5.71
C LEU A 36 21.64 -33.21 6.84
N PRO A 37 20.80 -34.22 6.58
CA PRO A 37 20.20 -35.07 7.64
C PRO A 37 21.23 -35.82 8.47
N HIS A 38 22.43 -36.08 7.90
CA HIS A 38 23.51 -36.81 8.57
C HIS A 38 24.42 -35.94 9.45
N HIS A 39 23.94 -34.73 9.85
CA HIS A 39 24.67 -33.85 10.78
C HIS A 39 24.88 -34.46 12.16
N THR A 40 24.11 -35.48 12.53
CA THR A 40 24.25 -36.26 13.79
C THR A 40 24.21 -37.73 13.46
N ILE A 41 25.24 -38.49 13.83
CA ILE A 41 25.32 -39.94 13.63
C ILE A 41 25.47 -40.58 15.00
N PRO A 42 24.47 -41.40 15.47
CA PRO A 42 24.56 -42.10 16.73
C PRO A 42 25.73 -43.09 16.78
N LEU A 43 26.46 -43.14 17.86
CA LEU A 43 27.58 -44.11 18.04
C LEU A 43 27.11 -45.56 17.92
N SER A 44 25.92 -45.90 18.40
CA SER A 44 25.30 -47.21 18.28
C SER A 44 25.22 -47.74 16.85
N THR A 45 25.03 -46.83 15.86
CA THR A 45 24.88 -47.20 14.45
C THR A 45 26.20 -47.52 13.75
N ILE A 46 27.32 -47.06 14.30
CA ILE A 46 28.67 -47.26 13.75
C ILE A 46 29.45 -48.35 14.47
N SER A 47 28.94 -48.88 15.55
CA SER A 47 29.62 -49.92 16.36
C SER A 47 30.02 -51.16 15.56
N SER A 48 29.22 -51.52 14.52
CA SER A 48 29.53 -52.64 13.63
C SER A 48 30.65 -52.38 12.63
N PHE A 49 30.97 -51.17 12.36
CA PHE A 49 32.04 -50.73 11.42
C PHE A 49 33.35 -50.36 12.15
N TYR A 50 33.23 -50.05 13.43
CA TYR A 50 34.35 -49.63 14.26
C TYR A 50 35.07 -50.85 14.87
N THR A 51 36.38 -50.93 14.67
CA THR A 51 37.21 -51.96 15.27
C THR A 51 38.01 -51.34 16.42
N GLU A 52 37.62 -51.58 17.64
CA GLU A 52 38.28 -51.06 18.83
C GLU A 52 39.60 -51.74 19.10
N HIS A 53 40.64 -50.97 19.44
CA HIS A 53 41.90 -51.48 19.89
C HIS A 53 41.84 -51.92 21.36
N GLN A 54 42.65 -52.92 21.78
CA GLN A 54 42.62 -53.45 23.14
C GLN A 54 42.85 -52.39 24.25
N LYS A 55 43.40 -51.23 23.93
CA LYS A 55 43.63 -50.12 24.86
C LYS A 55 43.13 -48.81 24.23
N SER A 56 41.85 -48.73 23.99
CA SER A 56 41.23 -47.52 23.47
C SER A 56 41.39 -46.37 24.44
N PRO A 57 41.79 -45.15 23.98
CA PRO A 57 41.87 -43.98 24.82
C PRO A 57 40.48 -43.42 25.16
N PHE A 58 39.40 -43.96 24.57
CA PHE A 58 38.01 -43.57 24.80
C PHE A 58 37.33 -44.51 25.79
N ALA A 59 37.85 -44.57 27.03
CA ALA A 59 37.40 -45.55 28.02
C ALA A 59 35.97 -45.38 28.47
N HIS A 60 35.43 -44.15 28.45
CA HIS A 60 34.09 -43.78 28.93
C HIS A 60 33.20 -43.32 27.75
N GLN A 61 33.43 -43.86 26.54
CA GLN A 61 32.61 -43.49 25.37
C GLN A 61 31.17 -44.01 25.50
N PRO A 62 30.16 -43.11 25.38
CA PRO A 62 28.75 -43.49 25.56
C PRO A 62 28.16 -44.09 24.28
N TRP A 63 28.47 -45.38 24.00
CA TRP A 63 28.06 -46.07 22.76
C TRP A 63 26.56 -46.07 22.53
N ASP A 64 25.73 -46.15 23.55
CA ASP A 64 24.29 -46.25 23.44
C ASP A 64 23.61 -44.88 23.26
N THR A 65 24.15 -43.85 23.87
CA THR A 65 23.52 -42.52 23.92
C THR A 65 24.28 -41.40 23.20
N GLY A 66 25.59 -41.67 22.90
CA GLY A 66 26.44 -40.68 22.25
C GLY A 66 26.26 -40.60 20.75
N SER A 67 26.76 -39.54 20.20
CA SER A 67 26.72 -39.29 18.77
C SER A 67 27.88 -38.44 18.31
N LEU A 68 28.29 -38.64 17.05
CA LEU A 68 29.21 -37.74 16.35
C LEU A 68 28.42 -36.61 15.66
N GLN A 69 28.93 -35.39 15.78
CA GLN A 69 28.32 -34.20 15.21
C GLN A 69 29.09 -33.72 14.00
N PHE A 70 28.43 -33.55 12.86
CA PHE A 70 29.06 -33.13 11.60
C PHE A 70 28.55 -31.76 11.16
N LYS A 71 29.47 -30.98 10.57
CA LYS A 71 29.17 -29.71 9.90
C LYS A 71 29.67 -29.76 8.48
N PHE A 72 28.72 -29.82 7.52
CA PHE A 72 29.01 -29.83 6.09
C PHE A 72 29.19 -28.40 5.55
N LEU A 73 30.34 -28.15 4.89
CA LEU A 73 30.61 -26.84 4.30
C LEU A 73 30.79 -26.98 2.78
N LEU A 74 29.77 -26.52 2.03
CA LEU A 74 29.80 -26.57 0.57
C LEU A 74 30.86 -25.61 0.02
N GLY A 75 31.71 -26.12 -0.85
CA GLY A 75 32.86 -25.39 -1.39
C GLY A 75 34.08 -25.36 -0.48
N GLY A 76 33.97 -25.83 0.80
CA GLY A 76 35.03 -25.73 1.76
C GLY A 76 35.46 -24.30 2.13
N SER A 77 36.56 -24.17 2.83
CA SER A 77 37.22 -22.88 3.09
C SER A 77 38.74 -23.12 3.24
N PRO A 78 39.59 -22.11 3.09
CA PRO A 78 41.02 -22.26 3.30
C PRO A 78 41.34 -22.65 4.74
N PRO A 79 42.41 -23.42 5.02
CA PRO A 79 42.82 -23.81 6.36
C PRO A 79 43.11 -22.60 7.26
N SER A 80 42.72 -22.70 8.53
CA SER A 80 42.95 -21.65 9.51
C SER A 80 44.34 -21.78 10.15
N PRO A 81 45.09 -20.71 10.39
CA PRO A 81 46.35 -20.77 11.12
C PRO A 81 46.19 -21.19 12.58
N TRP A 82 44.96 -21.29 13.07
CA TRP A 82 44.60 -21.63 14.45
C TRP A 82 44.10 -23.08 14.61
N GLU A 83 44.19 -23.91 13.59
CA GLU A 83 43.75 -25.32 13.60
C GLU A 83 44.39 -26.16 14.67
N ASP A 84 45.66 -25.91 15.02
CA ASP A 84 46.33 -26.67 16.09
C ASP A 84 45.88 -26.25 17.48
N PHE A 85 45.38 -25.02 17.62
CA PHE A 85 44.81 -24.54 18.87
C PHE A 85 43.35 -25.01 19.08
N GLN A 86 42.57 -25.02 17.98
CA GLN A 86 41.17 -25.44 17.98
C GLN A 86 40.94 -26.47 16.87
N PRO A 87 41.13 -27.79 17.13
CA PRO A 87 41.00 -28.85 16.11
C PRO A 87 39.64 -28.92 15.41
N TYR A 88 38.58 -28.43 16.01
CA TYR A 88 37.28 -28.37 15.37
C TYR A 88 37.25 -27.40 14.14
N ARG A 89 38.30 -26.58 13.99
CA ARG A 89 38.45 -25.72 12.78
C ARG A 89 39.02 -26.47 11.60
N LYS A 90 39.64 -27.64 11.85
CA LYS A 90 40.20 -28.51 10.79
C LYS A 90 39.10 -29.14 9.96
N PHE A 91 39.36 -29.26 8.68
CA PHE A 91 38.55 -30.14 7.84
C PHE A 91 39.09 -31.57 8.00
N LEU A 92 38.42 -32.36 8.82
CA LEU A 92 38.88 -33.72 9.13
C LEU A 92 38.44 -34.76 8.09
N SER A 93 37.44 -34.39 7.26
CA SER A 93 37.08 -35.19 6.09
C SER A 93 36.73 -34.29 4.89
N VAL A 94 36.92 -34.84 3.69
CA VAL A 94 36.56 -34.20 2.43
C VAL A 94 35.69 -35.15 1.63
N ILE A 95 34.51 -34.65 1.24
CA ILE A 95 33.56 -35.34 0.36
C ILE A 95 33.55 -34.62 -0.99
N GLY A 96 34.02 -35.31 -2.04
CA GLY A 96 33.87 -34.88 -3.42
C GLY A 96 32.48 -35.28 -3.94
N ILE A 97 31.80 -34.42 -4.65
CA ILE A 97 30.56 -34.73 -5.36
C ILE A 97 30.78 -34.62 -6.86
N CYS A 98 30.56 -35.71 -7.58
CA CYS A 98 30.65 -35.78 -9.02
C CYS A 98 29.29 -36.22 -9.62
N HIS A 99 28.88 -35.62 -10.71
CA HIS A 99 27.76 -36.01 -11.53
C HIS A 99 28.26 -36.70 -12.79
N CYS A 100 28.18 -38.03 -12.86
CA CYS A 100 28.78 -38.84 -13.90
C CYS A 100 28.32 -38.51 -15.32
N PRO A 101 27.02 -38.20 -15.60
CA PRO A 101 26.60 -37.83 -16.94
C PRO A 101 27.28 -36.56 -17.49
N SER A 102 27.66 -35.64 -16.61
CA SER A 102 28.38 -34.40 -16.98
C SER A 102 29.91 -34.55 -16.93
N SER A 103 30.40 -35.62 -16.32
CA SER A 103 31.82 -35.89 -16.12
C SER A 103 32.09 -37.40 -16.33
N PRO A 104 32.10 -37.89 -17.58
CA PRO A 104 32.11 -39.32 -17.89
C PRO A 104 33.43 -40.04 -17.60
N ASP A 105 34.54 -39.32 -17.55
CA ASP A 105 35.89 -39.86 -17.23
C ASP A 105 36.12 -39.83 -15.72
N LEU A 106 36.04 -40.99 -15.09
CA LEU A 106 36.23 -41.16 -13.64
C LEU A 106 37.66 -41.06 -13.21
N ASP A 107 38.66 -41.43 -14.06
CA ASP A 107 40.08 -41.30 -13.74
C ASP A 107 40.45 -39.83 -13.65
N HIS A 108 39.98 -39.01 -14.58
CA HIS A 108 40.15 -37.56 -14.54
C HIS A 108 39.45 -36.91 -13.32
N VAL A 109 38.27 -37.38 -12.98
CA VAL A 109 37.52 -36.88 -11.77
C VAL A 109 38.32 -37.14 -10.49
N ILE A 110 38.93 -38.33 -10.37
CA ILE A 110 39.76 -38.67 -9.20
C ILE A 110 41.00 -37.81 -9.16
N ASP A 111 41.65 -37.56 -10.27
CA ASP A 111 42.80 -36.69 -10.34
C ASP A 111 42.45 -35.26 -9.88
N GLN A 112 41.31 -34.75 -10.34
CA GLN A 112 40.80 -33.47 -9.87
C GLN A 112 40.46 -33.46 -8.38
N PHE A 113 39.84 -34.53 -7.88
CA PHE A 113 39.54 -34.68 -6.46
C PHE A 113 40.84 -34.70 -5.63
N ASN A 114 41.81 -35.48 -6.00
CA ASN A 114 43.10 -35.55 -5.32
C ASN A 114 43.84 -34.20 -5.35
N ALA A 115 43.73 -33.48 -6.46
CA ALA A 115 44.30 -32.13 -6.58
C ALA A 115 43.59 -31.13 -5.63
N ALA A 116 42.27 -31.20 -5.54
CA ALA A 116 41.48 -30.35 -4.63
C ALA A 116 41.76 -30.69 -3.14
N CYS A 117 41.98 -31.96 -2.82
CA CYS A 117 42.28 -32.41 -1.46
C CYS A 117 43.66 -31.95 -0.95
N LYS A 118 44.59 -31.59 -1.82
CA LYS A 118 45.92 -31.11 -1.42
C LYS A 118 45.90 -29.88 -0.52
N ILE A 119 44.84 -29.09 -0.61
CA ILE A 119 44.62 -27.89 0.22
C ILE A 119 44.31 -28.29 1.66
N TYR A 120 43.66 -29.44 1.88
CA TYR A 120 43.21 -29.92 3.18
C TYR A 120 44.18 -30.94 3.78
N THR A 121 45.34 -30.47 4.19
CA THR A 121 46.41 -31.31 4.75
C THR A 121 46.03 -32.00 6.08
N SER A 122 45.01 -31.46 6.78
CA SER A 122 44.50 -31.99 8.02
C SER A 122 43.43 -33.06 7.83
N ALA A 123 43.02 -33.36 6.61
CA ALA A 123 41.96 -34.33 6.34
C ALA A 123 42.43 -35.76 6.57
N LEU A 124 41.66 -36.48 7.39
CA LEU A 124 41.95 -37.87 7.76
C LEU A 124 41.22 -38.86 6.85
N VAL A 125 40.02 -38.51 6.40
CA VAL A 125 39.16 -39.36 5.57
C VAL A 125 38.76 -38.62 4.31
N LEU A 126 39.05 -39.23 3.15
CA LEU A 126 38.72 -38.69 1.85
C LEU A 126 37.75 -39.63 1.13
N ARG A 127 36.63 -39.12 0.61
CA ARG A 127 35.65 -39.87 -0.19
C ARG A 127 35.14 -39.04 -1.35
N CYS A 128 35.05 -39.62 -2.54
CA CYS A 128 34.45 -39.00 -3.71
C CYS A 128 33.17 -39.77 -4.08
N PHE A 129 32.03 -39.13 -4.03
CA PHE A 129 30.73 -39.70 -4.36
C PHE A 129 30.41 -39.36 -5.82
N ALA A 130 30.33 -40.42 -6.64
CA ALA A 130 29.99 -40.31 -8.05
C ALA A 130 28.56 -40.76 -8.29
N PHE A 131 27.68 -39.78 -8.54
CA PHE A 131 26.26 -40.00 -8.72
C PHE A 131 25.88 -40.29 -10.17
N CYS A 132 24.97 -41.24 -10.38
CA CYS A 132 24.38 -41.61 -11.66
C CYS A 132 25.45 -42.09 -12.69
N PRO A 133 26.33 -43.08 -12.34
CA PRO A 133 27.26 -43.67 -13.31
C PRO A 133 26.49 -44.40 -14.39
N GLY A 134 27.00 -44.34 -15.63
CA GLY A 134 26.49 -45.14 -16.73
C GLY A 134 26.94 -46.64 -16.66
N ASN A 135 26.33 -47.52 -17.42
CA ASN A 135 26.64 -48.97 -17.40
C ASN A 135 28.15 -49.24 -17.68
N SER A 136 28.73 -48.50 -18.61
CA SER A 136 30.18 -48.60 -18.92
C SER A 136 31.09 -48.23 -17.77
N GLN A 137 30.64 -47.36 -16.86
CA GLN A 137 31.38 -46.93 -15.69
C GLN A 137 31.21 -47.91 -14.52
N LEU A 138 30.09 -48.60 -14.46
CA LEU A 138 29.80 -49.67 -13.46
C LEU A 138 30.54 -50.95 -13.81
N ASP A 139 30.68 -51.27 -15.09
CA ASP A 139 31.31 -52.50 -15.59
C ASP A 139 32.83 -52.45 -15.67
N ASP A 140 33.46 -51.25 -15.46
CA ASP A 140 34.89 -50.99 -15.64
C ASP A 140 35.78 -51.79 -14.68
N GLY A 141 35.22 -52.42 -13.63
CA GLY A 141 35.92 -53.33 -12.68
C GLY A 141 37.17 -52.76 -12.00
N LYS A 142 37.60 -51.53 -12.32
CA LYS A 142 38.76 -50.86 -11.69
C LYS A 142 38.36 -50.36 -10.29
N LYS A 143 38.97 -50.96 -9.29
CA LYS A 143 38.84 -50.43 -7.92
C LYS A 143 39.66 -49.15 -7.78
N ARG A 144 39.01 -47.99 -7.67
CA ARG A 144 39.59 -46.68 -7.46
C ARG A 144 39.54 -46.32 -5.97
N GLU A 145 40.67 -45.92 -5.43
CA GLU A 145 40.76 -45.51 -4.05
C GLU A 145 39.88 -44.26 -3.77
N ASN A 146 39.15 -44.23 -2.69
CA ASN A 146 38.29 -43.13 -2.26
C ASN A 146 37.08 -42.84 -3.14
N LEU A 147 36.82 -43.60 -4.22
CA LEU A 147 35.66 -43.44 -5.08
C LEU A 147 34.53 -44.36 -4.63
N VAL A 148 33.36 -43.76 -4.45
CA VAL A 148 32.12 -44.48 -4.16
C VAL A 148 31.10 -44.16 -5.27
N LEU A 149 30.60 -45.23 -5.92
CA LEU A 149 29.62 -45.08 -7.00
C LEU A 149 28.19 -45.14 -6.40
N PHE A 150 27.35 -44.19 -6.80
CA PHE A 150 25.94 -44.15 -6.49
C PHE A 150 25.15 -44.46 -7.78
N PRO A 151 24.74 -45.71 -8.03
CA PRO A 151 24.01 -46.07 -9.22
C PRO A 151 22.72 -45.28 -9.37
N PRO A 152 22.21 -45.07 -10.61
CA PRO A 152 20.92 -44.48 -10.82
C PRO A 152 19.84 -45.31 -10.07
N ALA A 153 19.21 -44.72 -9.11
CA ALA A 153 18.19 -45.37 -8.27
C ALA A 153 17.20 -44.32 -7.76
N ASP A 154 16.11 -44.76 -7.16
CA ASP A 154 15.19 -43.87 -6.46
C ASP A 154 15.92 -43.10 -5.35
N ARG A 155 15.44 -41.91 -5.04
CA ARG A 155 16.04 -41.04 -4.01
C ARG A 155 16.19 -41.74 -2.67
N THR A 156 15.20 -42.54 -2.26
CA THR A 156 15.22 -43.30 -1.01
C THR A 156 16.35 -44.33 -0.96
N MET A 157 16.63 -45.01 -2.05
CA MET A 157 17.74 -45.97 -2.15
C MET A 157 19.08 -45.21 -2.15
N GLN A 158 19.19 -44.09 -2.81
CA GLN A 158 20.40 -43.28 -2.77
C GLN A 158 20.66 -42.70 -1.36
N GLU A 159 19.64 -42.24 -0.66
CA GLU A 159 19.71 -41.78 0.74
C GLU A 159 20.13 -42.90 1.69
N PHE A 160 19.61 -44.11 1.48
CA PHE A 160 20.02 -45.29 2.27
C PHE A 160 21.49 -45.67 2.05
N HIS A 161 21.93 -45.68 0.78
CA HIS A 161 23.35 -45.90 0.45
C HIS A 161 24.24 -44.81 1.06
N LEU A 162 23.79 -43.54 0.93
CA LEU A 162 24.51 -42.43 1.55
C LEU A 162 24.61 -42.51 3.06
N HIS A 163 23.52 -42.96 3.72
CA HIS A 163 23.52 -43.23 5.17
C HIS A 163 24.62 -44.23 5.55
N THR A 164 24.72 -45.34 4.84
CA THR A 164 25.77 -46.34 5.08
C THR A 164 27.17 -45.75 4.84
N MET A 165 27.35 -44.93 3.80
CA MET A 165 28.66 -44.31 3.53
C MET A 165 29.04 -43.26 4.60
N MET A 166 28.05 -42.57 5.17
CA MET A 166 28.27 -41.62 6.25
C MET A 166 28.64 -42.35 7.57
N GLN A 167 28.09 -43.54 7.81
CA GLN A 167 28.51 -44.42 8.92
C GLN A 167 29.97 -44.94 8.74
N ASP A 168 30.33 -45.29 7.52
CA ASP A 168 31.73 -45.68 7.19
C ASP A 168 32.70 -44.50 7.43
N ILE A 169 32.39 -43.31 7.00
CA ILE A 169 33.17 -42.11 7.26
C ILE A 169 33.31 -41.84 8.76
N ALA A 170 32.20 -41.99 9.52
CA ALA A 170 32.20 -41.79 10.95
C ALA A 170 33.07 -42.79 11.71
N ALA A 171 32.98 -44.08 11.35
CA ALA A 171 33.80 -45.11 11.90
C ALA A 171 35.29 -44.95 11.58
N SER A 172 35.59 -44.58 10.30
CA SER A 172 36.95 -44.29 9.85
C SER A 172 37.58 -43.11 10.61
N LEU A 173 36.81 -42.03 10.83
CA LEU A 173 37.27 -40.89 11.61
C LEU A 173 37.53 -41.26 13.06
N LEU A 174 36.67 -42.06 13.68
CA LEU A 174 36.85 -42.50 15.06
C LEU A 174 38.13 -43.33 15.22
N MET A 175 38.42 -44.23 14.29
CA MET A 175 39.69 -45.02 14.30
C MET A 175 40.91 -44.13 14.11
N GLU A 176 40.83 -43.12 13.25
CA GLU A 176 41.93 -42.15 13.06
C GLU A 176 42.14 -41.27 14.30
N PHE A 177 41.07 -40.87 15.00
CA PHE A 177 41.16 -40.11 16.26
C PHE A 177 41.84 -40.97 17.35
N GLU A 178 41.52 -42.25 17.44
CA GLU A 178 42.14 -43.18 18.39
C GLU A 178 43.66 -43.29 18.12
N LYS A 179 44.06 -43.54 16.87
CA LYS A 179 45.47 -43.58 16.46
C LYS A 179 46.21 -42.31 16.83
N TRP A 180 45.59 -41.14 16.52
CA TRP A 180 46.20 -39.85 16.80
C TRP A 180 46.37 -39.61 18.32
N VAL A 181 45.40 -39.94 19.14
CA VAL A 181 45.50 -39.80 20.61
C VAL A 181 46.60 -40.66 21.17
N LEU A 182 46.67 -41.95 20.79
CA LEU A 182 47.73 -42.87 21.20
C LEU A 182 49.11 -42.37 20.78
N GLN A 183 49.24 -41.83 19.59
CA GLN A 183 50.47 -41.22 19.09
C GLN A 183 50.86 -39.94 19.84
N ALA A 184 49.87 -39.08 20.14
CA ALA A 184 50.09 -37.82 20.85
C ALA A 184 50.58 -38.04 22.29
N GLU A 185 50.11 -39.07 22.97
CA GLU A 185 50.55 -39.47 24.31
C GLU A 185 52.03 -39.90 24.32
N SER A 186 52.48 -40.55 23.22
CA SER A 186 53.84 -41.09 23.12
C SER A 186 54.87 -40.10 22.59
N SER A 187 54.51 -39.25 21.63
CA SER A 187 55.46 -38.45 20.80
C SER A 187 55.96 -37.17 21.42
N GLY A 188 55.19 -36.61 22.36
CA GLY A 188 55.55 -35.39 23.03
C GLY A 188 55.84 -34.17 22.12
N THR A 189 55.16 -34.02 21.00
CA THR A 189 55.27 -32.88 20.04
C THR A 189 54.85 -31.54 20.67
N LEU A 190 55.59 -30.46 20.37
CA LEU A 190 55.24 -29.11 20.81
C LEU A 190 54.26 -28.47 19.85
N LEU A 191 53.03 -28.27 20.30
CA LEU A 191 52.02 -27.56 19.58
C LEU A 191 52.30 -26.07 19.70
N LYS A 192 52.44 -25.38 18.57
CA LYS A 192 52.69 -23.93 18.48
C LYS A 192 51.47 -23.23 17.95
N THR A 193 51.30 -21.99 18.42
CA THR A 193 50.34 -21.04 17.85
C THR A 193 51.11 -19.91 17.16
N PRO A 194 50.45 -19.10 16.34
CA PRO A 194 51.05 -17.88 15.78
C PRO A 194 51.59 -16.90 16.83
N LEU A 195 51.17 -17.06 18.11
CA LEU A 195 51.63 -16.22 19.23
C LEU A 195 52.97 -16.66 19.82
N ASP A 196 53.45 -17.85 19.53
CA ASP A 196 54.67 -18.39 20.14
C ASP A 196 55.91 -17.79 19.49
N SER A 197 56.77 -17.12 20.31
CA SER A 197 58.05 -16.57 19.84
C SER A 197 59.15 -17.64 19.83
N GLN A 198 60.10 -17.46 18.94
CA GLN A 198 61.34 -18.26 18.87
C GLN A 198 62.43 -17.68 19.82
N ALA A 199 62.11 -17.52 21.10
CA ALA A 199 63.12 -17.03 22.07
C ALA A 199 64.02 -18.16 22.61
N THR A 200 65.31 -17.88 22.84
CA THR A 200 66.24 -18.74 23.52
C THR A 200 65.88 -18.84 24.99
N LEU A 201 65.70 -20.06 25.51
CA LEU A 201 65.15 -20.33 26.83
C LEU A 201 66.25 -20.40 27.92
N SER A 202 66.03 -19.76 29.10
CA SER A 202 66.78 -19.98 30.31
C SER A 202 66.47 -21.37 30.95
N SER A 203 67.28 -21.85 31.87
CA SER A 203 67.06 -23.20 32.49
C SER A 203 65.75 -23.34 33.24
N GLU A 204 65.25 -22.27 33.91
CA GLU A 204 63.93 -22.26 34.53
C GLU A 204 62.81 -22.25 33.53
N GLU A 205 63.05 -21.61 32.38
CA GLU A 205 62.10 -21.58 31.28
C GLU A 205 61.97 -22.93 30.59
N VAL A 206 63.02 -23.78 30.61
CA VAL A 206 62.96 -25.16 30.11
C VAL A 206 61.97 -26.02 30.85
N ILE A 207 61.89 -25.92 32.18
CA ILE A 207 60.92 -26.66 33.02
C ILE A 207 59.52 -26.13 32.79
N LYS A 208 59.33 -24.82 32.71
CA LYS A 208 58.03 -24.21 32.37
C LYS A 208 57.62 -24.60 30.95
N ALA A 209 58.53 -24.62 29.99
CA ALA A 209 58.27 -25.05 28.61
C ALA A 209 57.84 -26.53 28.53
N LYS A 210 58.43 -27.44 29.34
CA LYS A 210 58.01 -28.85 29.41
C LYS A 210 56.58 -29.00 29.95
N LYS A 211 56.25 -28.23 31.01
CA LYS A 211 54.84 -28.24 31.55
C LYS A 211 53.86 -27.62 30.56
N ARG A 212 54.22 -26.52 29.89
CA ARG A 212 53.37 -25.94 28.81
C ARG A 212 53.12 -26.95 27.71
N ARG A 213 54.15 -27.66 27.25
CA ARG A 213 54.06 -28.71 26.23
C ARG A 213 53.06 -29.77 26.63
N LEU A 214 53.16 -30.27 27.88
CA LEU A 214 52.25 -31.29 28.40
C LEU A 214 50.80 -30.71 28.51
N ALA A 215 50.60 -29.49 29.03
CA ALA A 215 49.30 -28.84 29.09
C ALA A 215 48.61 -28.73 27.75
N ARG A 216 49.36 -28.30 26.71
CA ARG A 216 48.88 -28.18 25.35
C ARG A 216 48.51 -29.52 24.71
N ALA A 217 49.34 -30.54 24.91
CA ALA A 217 49.08 -31.92 24.49
C ALA A 217 47.80 -32.47 25.13
N GLN A 218 47.67 -32.33 26.44
CA GLN A 218 46.45 -32.74 27.16
C GLN A 218 45.18 -32.04 26.67
N LYS A 219 45.24 -30.71 26.44
CA LYS A 219 44.15 -29.96 25.85
C LYS A 219 43.75 -30.49 24.46
N THR A 220 44.69 -30.77 23.60
CA THR A 220 44.42 -31.26 22.25
C THR A 220 43.90 -32.70 22.26
N ILE A 221 44.40 -33.58 23.17
CA ILE A 221 43.85 -34.91 23.39
C ILE A 221 42.37 -34.80 23.84
N GLY A 222 42.06 -33.90 24.80
CA GLY A 222 40.70 -33.59 25.17
C GLY A 222 39.82 -33.16 24.02
N ASP A 223 40.32 -32.34 23.11
CA ASP A 223 39.59 -31.94 21.91
C ASP A 223 39.24 -33.14 21.01
N TYR A 224 40.18 -34.05 20.75
CA TYR A 224 39.89 -35.26 19.95
C TYR A 224 38.96 -36.24 20.67
N CYS A 225 39.06 -36.39 22.01
CA CYS A 225 38.06 -37.13 22.81
C CYS A 225 36.66 -36.53 22.65
N LEU A 226 36.55 -35.21 22.66
CA LEU A 226 35.28 -34.49 22.48
C LEU A 226 34.71 -34.68 21.07
N LEU A 227 35.57 -34.59 20.03
CA LEU A 227 35.20 -34.86 18.64
C LEU A 227 34.79 -36.32 18.42
N ALA A 228 35.42 -37.26 19.16
CA ALA A 228 35.07 -38.68 19.17
C ALA A 228 33.71 -38.97 19.90
N GLY A 229 33.08 -37.98 20.51
CA GLY A 229 31.84 -38.16 21.26
C GLY A 229 32.02 -38.74 22.62
N SER A 230 33.21 -38.61 23.27
CA SER A 230 33.52 -39.03 24.61
C SER A 230 33.73 -37.83 25.55
N PRO A 231 32.67 -37.20 26.06
CA PRO A 231 32.75 -35.96 26.84
C PRO A 231 33.40 -36.17 28.21
N VAL A 232 33.23 -37.34 28.83
CA VAL A 232 33.80 -37.68 30.16
C VAL A 232 35.32 -37.75 30.08
N ASP A 233 35.87 -38.50 29.11
CA ASP A 233 37.31 -38.58 28.88
C ASP A 233 37.89 -37.22 28.45
N ALA A 234 37.18 -36.47 27.61
CA ALA A 234 37.57 -35.13 27.24
C ALA A 234 37.72 -34.20 28.44
N ASN A 235 36.76 -34.22 29.35
CA ASN A 235 36.78 -33.39 30.56
C ASN A 235 37.93 -33.76 31.51
N ALA A 236 38.29 -35.05 31.64
CA ALA A 236 39.44 -35.48 32.41
C ALA A 236 40.76 -34.90 31.87
N HIS A 237 40.97 -34.95 30.53
CA HIS A 237 42.13 -34.35 29.89
C HIS A 237 42.14 -32.82 30.01
N TYR A 238 40.99 -32.15 29.85
CA TYR A 238 40.88 -30.69 30.05
C TYR A 238 41.20 -30.28 31.47
N THR A 239 40.78 -31.04 32.50
CA THR A 239 41.09 -30.73 33.89
C THR A 239 42.63 -30.76 34.13
N THR A 240 43.31 -31.80 33.65
CA THR A 240 44.78 -31.88 33.69
C THR A 240 45.45 -30.74 32.92
N ALA A 241 44.92 -30.37 31.74
CA ALA A 241 45.41 -29.26 30.96
C ALA A 241 45.28 -27.92 31.69
N LEU A 242 44.16 -27.70 32.38
CA LEU A 242 43.88 -26.47 33.14
C LEU A 242 44.84 -26.30 34.32
N GLU A 243 45.09 -27.37 35.07
CA GLU A 243 46.06 -27.33 36.16
C GLU A 243 47.47 -26.99 35.71
N LEU A 244 47.93 -27.62 34.63
CA LEU A 244 49.27 -27.42 34.09
C LEU A 244 49.42 -26.02 33.44
N ALA A 245 48.38 -25.55 32.72
CA ALA A 245 48.39 -24.22 32.08
C ALA A 245 48.38 -23.11 33.13
N ARG A 246 47.68 -23.29 34.26
CA ARG A 246 47.65 -22.37 35.38
C ARG A 246 49.03 -22.22 36.02
N LEU A 247 49.75 -23.34 36.22
CA LEU A 247 51.08 -23.34 36.79
C LEU A 247 52.12 -22.64 35.90
N THR A 248 51.86 -22.56 34.60
CA THR A 248 52.78 -21.96 33.62
C THR A 248 52.36 -20.59 33.18
N ALA A 249 51.25 -20.05 33.70
CA ALA A 249 50.61 -18.80 33.30
C ALA A 249 50.30 -18.72 31.78
N ASP A 250 50.00 -19.83 31.14
CA ASP A 250 49.65 -19.92 29.71
C ASP A 250 48.11 -19.64 29.56
N TYR A 251 47.72 -18.34 29.78
CA TYR A 251 46.34 -17.95 29.87
C TYR A 251 45.53 -18.21 28.59
N PHE A 252 46.15 -18.14 27.43
CA PHE A 252 45.52 -18.39 26.15
C PHE A 252 45.06 -19.87 26.02
N TRP A 253 46.03 -20.81 26.29
CA TRP A 253 45.73 -22.25 26.27
C TRP A 253 44.83 -22.67 27.43
N TYR A 254 44.93 -22.00 28.60
CA TYR A 254 44.02 -22.18 29.70
C TYR A 254 42.59 -21.87 29.29
N ALA A 255 42.33 -20.70 28.60
CA ALA A 255 41.04 -20.31 28.12
C ALA A 255 40.46 -21.33 27.11
N GLY A 256 41.29 -21.84 26.17
CA GLY A 256 40.88 -22.84 25.20
C GLY A 256 40.53 -24.20 25.86
N ALA A 257 41.26 -24.60 26.89
CA ALA A 257 40.95 -25.83 27.65
C ALA A 257 39.66 -25.69 28.46
N LEU A 258 39.45 -24.53 29.06
CA LEU A 258 38.20 -24.24 29.79
C LEU A 258 37.00 -24.18 28.85
N GLU A 259 37.17 -23.63 27.65
CA GLU A 259 36.13 -23.61 26.61
C GLU A 259 35.74 -25.03 26.20
N GLY A 260 36.70 -25.89 25.95
CA GLY A 260 36.47 -27.31 25.66
C GLY A 260 35.80 -28.06 26.80
N SER A 261 36.24 -27.86 28.06
CA SER A 261 35.61 -28.43 29.25
C SER A 261 34.14 -28.02 29.41
N VAL A 262 33.78 -26.76 29.12
CA VAL A 262 32.38 -26.34 29.19
C VAL A 262 31.55 -27.01 28.10
N CYS A 263 32.10 -27.15 26.89
CA CYS A 263 31.44 -27.90 25.82
C CYS A 263 31.21 -29.37 26.25
N ALA A 264 32.23 -30.02 26.83
CA ALA A 264 32.11 -31.40 27.31
C ALA A 264 31.00 -31.58 28.34
N ILE A 265 30.89 -30.67 29.33
CA ILE A 265 29.81 -30.69 30.33
C ILE A 265 28.45 -30.52 29.66
N LEU A 266 28.29 -29.61 28.67
CA LEU A 266 27.03 -29.42 27.98
C LEU A 266 26.64 -30.64 27.15
N VAL A 267 27.60 -31.32 26.49
CA VAL A 267 27.34 -32.51 25.67
C VAL A 267 26.98 -33.69 26.54
N ASP A 268 27.65 -33.89 27.69
CA ASP A 268 27.39 -34.98 28.64
C ASP A 268 25.98 -34.88 29.24
N GLN A 269 25.45 -33.66 29.39
CA GLN A 269 24.18 -33.44 30.06
C GLN A 269 23.05 -33.12 29.06
N ILE A 270 23.21 -33.41 27.76
CA ILE A 270 22.15 -33.24 26.76
C ILE A 270 20.93 -34.07 27.17
N GLY A 271 19.82 -33.38 27.44
CA GLY A 271 18.54 -33.99 27.86
C GLY A 271 18.17 -33.83 29.34
N GLN A 272 19.11 -33.42 30.19
CA GLN A 272 18.82 -33.07 31.57
C GLN A 272 18.54 -31.57 31.71
N LYS A 273 17.39 -31.20 32.29
CA LYS A 273 17.06 -29.80 32.59
C LYS A 273 17.53 -29.48 34.02
N ASP A 274 18.84 -29.36 34.22
CA ASP A 274 19.39 -28.94 35.50
C ASP A 274 19.78 -27.45 35.42
N THR A 275 19.15 -26.61 36.24
CA THR A 275 19.43 -25.19 36.35
C THR A 275 20.83 -24.91 36.93
N GLY A 276 21.36 -25.81 37.72
CA GLY A 276 22.70 -25.71 38.31
C GLY A 276 23.80 -25.73 37.23
N VAL A 277 23.59 -26.50 36.17
CA VAL A 277 24.54 -26.58 35.05
C VAL A 277 24.58 -25.30 34.26
N GLU A 278 23.46 -24.64 34.13
CA GLU A 278 23.37 -23.37 33.38
C GLU A 278 24.17 -22.27 34.07
N ASP A 279 24.10 -22.20 35.40
CA ASP A 279 24.88 -21.25 36.20
C ASP A 279 26.37 -21.56 36.13
N GLU A 280 26.72 -22.86 36.16
CA GLU A 280 28.10 -23.33 36.05
C GLU A 280 28.70 -22.97 34.68
N VAL A 281 27.97 -23.22 33.60
CA VAL A 281 28.39 -22.88 32.25
C VAL A 281 28.59 -21.36 32.14
N ARG A 282 27.65 -20.57 32.68
CA ARG A 282 27.73 -19.10 32.66
C ARG A 282 28.98 -18.62 33.41
N TYR A 283 29.23 -19.15 34.58
CA TYR A 283 30.39 -18.78 35.40
C TYR A 283 31.69 -19.16 34.70
N ARG A 284 31.84 -20.40 34.26
CA ARG A 284 33.04 -20.86 33.58
C ARG A 284 33.30 -20.11 32.28
N TYR A 285 32.26 -19.83 31.49
CA TYR A 285 32.44 -19.15 30.22
C TYR A 285 32.78 -17.65 30.38
N ASN A 286 32.33 -17.00 31.43
CA ASN A 286 32.82 -15.68 31.80
C ASN A 286 34.32 -15.72 32.17
N ASN A 287 34.78 -16.79 32.79
CA ASN A 287 36.20 -17.00 33.03
C ASN A 287 37.00 -17.26 31.76
N VAL A 288 36.44 -17.94 30.75
CA VAL A 288 37.03 -18.07 29.41
C VAL A 288 37.32 -16.70 28.80
N ILE A 289 36.29 -15.85 28.76
CA ILE A 289 36.40 -14.46 28.22
C ILE A 289 37.47 -13.69 28.97
N THR A 290 37.47 -13.77 30.31
CA THR A 290 38.44 -13.06 31.14
C THR A 290 39.87 -13.55 30.90
N HIS A 291 40.08 -14.83 30.69
CA HIS A 291 41.42 -15.35 30.42
C HIS A 291 41.90 -15.07 29.00
N TYR A 292 41.03 -15.09 28.00
CA TYR A 292 41.37 -14.57 26.66
C TYR A 292 41.81 -13.11 26.78
N ARG A 293 41.09 -12.27 27.51
CA ARG A 293 41.44 -10.86 27.73
C ARG A 293 42.78 -10.71 28.47
N LYS A 294 43.06 -11.51 29.50
CA LYS A 294 44.36 -11.47 30.21
C LYS A 294 45.55 -11.87 29.37
N SER A 295 45.37 -12.73 28.38
CA SER A 295 46.43 -13.13 27.46
C SER A 295 47.01 -11.98 26.64
N PHE A 296 46.26 -10.90 26.47
CA PHE A 296 46.70 -9.67 25.77
C PHE A 296 47.66 -8.83 26.59
N ILE A 297 47.46 -8.78 27.88
CA ILE A 297 48.17 -7.81 28.76
C ILE A 297 49.61 -8.25 28.99
N GLN A 298 49.92 -9.49 28.76
CA GLN A 298 51.21 -10.07 29.06
C GLN A 298 52.32 -9.86 27.99
N ASP A 299 51.93 -9.54 26.76
CA ASP A 299 52.89 -9.31 25.67
C ASP A 299 53.02 -7.82 25.34
N ASN A 300 54.09 -7.19 25.86
CA ASN A 300 54.48 -5.81 25.53
C ASN A 300 54.99 -5.59 24.12
N VAL A 301 54.79 -6.55 23.20
CA VAL A 301 55.21 -6.48 21.81
C VAL A 301 53.96 -6.38 20.93
N GLN A 302 53.96 -5.45 19.96
CA GLN A 302 52.93 -5.23 18.92
C GLN A 302 52.70 -6.48 18.07
N ARG A 303 52.11 -7.53 18.63
CA ARG A 303 51.72 -8.74 17.93
C ARG A 303 50.23 -8.74 17.63
N VAL A 304 49.87 -9.41 16.57
CA VAL A 304 48.48 -9.66 16.16
C VAL A 304 47.65 -10.13 17.37
N SER A 305 46.90 -9.24 17.91
CA SER A 305 46.14 -9.47 19.13
C SER A 305 45.05 -10.53 18.90
N PRO A 306 44.93 -11.59 19.72
CA PRO A 306 43.89 -12.60 19.58
C PRO A 306 42.48 -12.14 20.09
N ILE A 307 42.17 -10.84 19.98
CA ILE A 307 40.88 -10.27 20.38
C ILE A 307 39.70 -11.00 19.71
N THR A 308 39.96 -11.62 18.55
CA THR A 308 38.94 -12.43 17.84
C THR A 308 38.41 -13.57 18.71
N PHE A 309 39.28 -14.22 19.54
CA PHE A 309 38.84 -15.31 20.41
C PHE A 309 38.01 -14.81 21.59
N GLU A 310 38.36 -13.66 22.18
CA GLU A 310 37.56 -13.02 23.21
C GLU A 310 36.16 -12.68 22.69
N LEU A 311 36.09 -12.08 21.50
CA LEU A 311 34.84 -11.70 20.89
C LEU A 311 34.01 -12.93 20.44
N GLU A 312 34.63 -13.95 19.88
CA GLU A 312 33.96 -15.21 19.58
C GLU A 312 33.40 -15.89 20.84
N ALA A 313 34.17 -15.95 21.91
CA ALA A 313 33.72 -16.49 23.19
C ALA A 313 32.55 -15.66 23.75
N THR A 314 32.62 -14.33 23.64
CA THR A 314 31.51 -13.46 24.05
C THR A 314 30.24 -13.71 23.24
N LEU A 315 30.35 -13.91 21.92
CA LEU A 315 29.22 -14.25 21.06
C LEU A 315 28.62 -15.62 21.37
N LYS A 316 29.48 -16.63 21.63
CA LYS A 316 29.05 -17.97 22.03
C LYS A 316 28.24 -17.94 23.32
N LEU A 317 28.73 -17.22 24.34
CA LEU A 317 28.02 -17.02 25.59
C LEU A 317 26.71 -16.25 25.37
N ALA A 318 26.75 -15.15 24.63
CA ALA A 318 25.54 -14.36 24.31
C ALA A 318 24.47 -15.20 23.61
N ARG A 319 24.87 -16.07 22.67
CA ARG A 319 23.95 -17.00 21.98
C ARG A 319 23.36 -18.05 22.94
N PHE A 320 24.16 -18.59 23.82
CA PHE A 320 23.70 -19.53 24.87
C PHE A 320 22.66 -18.87 25.78
N LEU A 321 22.98 -17.70 26.34
CA LEU A 321 22.07 -16.94 27.21
C LEU A 321 20.81 -16.43 26.48
N CYS A 322 20.90 -16.14 25.17
CA CYS A 322 19.77 -15.76 24.34
C CYS A 322 18.72 -16.88 24.25
N ARG A 323 19.17 -18.15 24.09
CA ARG A 323 18.28 -19.32 24.11
C ARG A 323 17.56 -19.48 25.48
N ARG A 324 18.18 -18.99 26.56
CA ARG A 324 17.66 -19.01 27.94
C ARG A 324 16.83 -17.77 28.29
N LYS A 325 16.70 -16.81 27.38
CA LYS A 325 15.94 -15.55 27.55
C LYS A 325 16.49 -14.63 28.65
N LEU A 326 17.79 -14.72 28.99
CA LEU A 326 18.48 -13.83 29.93
C LEU A 326 18.85 -12.50 29.24
N ILE A 327 17.84 -11.69 28.92
CA ILE A 327 17.92 -10.53 28.01
C ILE A 327 18.95 -9.50 28.48
N LYS A 328 18.98 -9.15 29.76
CA LYS A 328 19.85 -8.09 30.29
C LYS A 328 21.32 -8.42 30.09
N GLU A 329 21.73 -9.64 30.44
CA GLU A 329 23.11 -10.10 30.30
C GLU A 329 23.53 -10.17 28.83
N VAL A 330 22.65 -10.66 27.96
CA VAL A 330 22.92 -10.70 26.52
C VAL A 330 23.14 -9.30 25.95
N VAL A 331 22.30 -8.33 26.32
CA VAL A 331 22.45 -6.94 25.88
C VAL A 331 23.78 -6.35 26.32
N GLU A 332 24.23 -6.63 27.54
CA GLU A 332 25.52 -6.17 28.06
C GLU A 332 26.68 -6.80 27.29
N LEU A 333 26.68 -8.13 27.11
CA LEU A 333 27.71 -8.85 26.35
C LEU A 333 27.79 -8.34 24.89
N LEU A 334 26.67 -8.16 24.22
CA LEU A 334 26.65 -7.66 22.85
C LEU A 334 27.12 -6.20 22.73
N THR A 335 26.84 -5.38 23.74
CA THR A 335 27.34 -4.00 23.76
C THR A 335 28.86 -3.98 23.96
N ASN A 336 29.39 -4.79 24.88
CA ASN A 336 30.82 -4.94 25.11
C ASN A 336 31.52 -5.49 23.87
N ALA A 337 30.90 -6.47 23.18
CA ALA A 337 31.44 -7.01 21.92
C ALA A 337 31.50 -5.95 20.81
N ALA A 338 30.46 -5.09 20.71
CA ALA A 338 30.42 -4.01 19.74
C ALA A 338 31.54 -2.96 19.97
N ASP A 339 31.86 -2.67 21.26
CA ASP A 339 32.98 -1.80 21.57
C ASP A 339 34.32 -2.42 21.20
N GLY A 340 34.46 -3.73 21.39
CA GLY A 340 35.63 -4.49 20.98
C GLY A 340 35.86 -4.52 19.46
N ALA A 341 34.81 -4.31 18.65
CA ALA A 341 34.89 -4.29 17.18
C ALA A 341 35.86 -3.24 16.64
N LYS A 342 36.09 -2.16 17.39
CA LYS A 342 37.02 -1.07 17.04
C LYS A 342 38.48 -1.55 16.99
N SER A 343 38.79 -2.59 17.73
CA SER A 343 40.15 -3.17 17.82
C SER A 343 40.41 -4.26 16.77
N LEU A 344 39.40 -4.69 16.00
CA LEU A 344 39.54 -5.64 14.91
C LEU A 344 40.16 -4.97 13.69
N ILE A 345 41.25 -5.52 13.20
CA ILE A 345 41.99 -5.03 12.02
C ILE A 345 41.28 -5.49 10.74
N ASP A 346 40.87 -6.78 10.69
CA ASP A 346 40.23 -7.35 9.51
C ASP A 346 38.77 -6.89 9.37
N ALA A 347 38.44 -6.41 8.17
CA ALA A 347 37.08 -6.00 7.82
C ALA A 347 36.10 -7.18 7.81
N ASN A 348 36.56 -8.38 7.42
CA ASN A 348 35.71 -9.59 7.43
C ASN A 348 35.35 -10.00 8.87
N ASP A 349 36.31 -9.91 9.80
CA ASP A 349 36.03 -10.18 11.21
C ASP A 349 35.00 -9.21 11.79
N ARG A 350 35.11 -7.91 11.45
CA ARG A 350 34.11 -6.90 11.83
C ARG A 350 32.75 -7.18 11.22
N LEU A 351 32.73 -7.63 9.96
CA LEU A 351 31.48 -7.96 9.27
C LEU A 351 30.78 -9.13 9.97
N ILE A 352 31.51 -10.22 10.25
CA ILE A 352 30.96 -11.40 10.97
C ILE A 352 30.43 -11.00 12.35
N LEU A 353 31.21 -10.19 13.10
CA LEU A 353 30.81 -9.72 14.43
C LEU A 353 29.50 -8.92 14.36
N TYR A 354 29.39 -7.93 13.46
CA TYR A 354 28.19 -7.10 13.36
C TYR A 354 26.97 -7.88 12.86
N VAL A 355 27.14 -8.83 11.92
CA VAL A 355 26.06 -9.73 11.49
C VAL A 355 25.50 -10.53 12.66
N GLU A 356 26.40 -11.14 13.49
CA GLU A 356 25.98 -11.92 14.65
C GLU A 356 25.30 -11.06 15.72
N ILE A 357 25.84 -9.88 16.00
CA ILE A 357 25.21 -8.93 16.94
C ILE A 357 23.81 -8.52 16.43
N ALA A 358 23.69 -8.19 15.15
CA ALA A 358 22.42 -7.82 14.54
C ALA A 358 21.38 -8.96 14.63
N ARG A 359 21.82 -10.19 14.34
CA ARG A 359 20.99 -11.40 14.43
C ARG A 359 20.48 -11.63 15.86
N LEU A 360 21.36 -11.56 16.84
CA LEU A 360 21.00 -11.78 18.25
C LEU A 360 20.07 -10.69 18.78
N PHE A 361 20.30 -9.41 18.47
CA PHE A 361 19.35 -8.36 18.81
C PHE A 361 17.99 -8.54 18.11
N GLY A 362 17.98 -9.03 16.87
CA GLY A 362 16.75 -9.35 16.14
C GLY A 362 15.95 -10.46 16.82
N THR A 363 16.61 -11.54 17.27
CA THR A 363 15.96 -12.65 18.00
C THR A 363 15.39 -12.23 19.35
N LEU A 364 16.01 -11.24 20.01
CA LEU A 364 15.54 -10.66 21.26
C LEU A 364 14.41 -9.62 21.06
N GLY A 365 14.04 -9.31 19.82
CA GLY A 365 13.01 -8.30 19.50
C GLY A 365 13.49 -6.85 19.47
N TYR A 366 14.79 -6.58 19.69
CA TYR A 366 15.38 -5.24 19.62
C TYR A 366 15.62 -4.79 18.17
N GLN A 367 14.55 -4.65 17.37
CA GLN A 367 14.61 -4.40 15.94
C GLN A 367 15.46 -3.18 15.55
N ARG A 368 15.40 -2.09 16.33
CA ARG A 368 16.18 -0.87 16.06
C ARG A 368 17.68 -1.07 16.29
N LYS A 369 18.06 -1.81 17.34
CA LYS A 369 19.47 -2.17 17.58
C LYS A 369 19.99 -3.12 16.50
N ALA A 370 19.19 -4.11 16.11
CA ALA A 370 19.51 -5.01 15.02
C ALA A 370 19.74 -4.23 13.70
N ALA A 371 18.85 -3.30 13.38
CA ALA A 371 18.96 -2.45 12.20
C ALA A 371 20.20 -1.54 12.24
N PHE A 372 20.58 -1.02 13.40
CA PHE A 372 21.82 -0.24 13.57
C PHE A 372 23.05 -1.05 13.16
N PHE A 373 23.20 -2.28 13.69
CA PHE A 373 24.35 -3.13 13.35
C PHE A 373 24.30 -3.64 11.91
N SER A 374 23.10 -3.93 11.38
CA SER A 374 22.92 -4.25 9.95
C SER A 374 23.37 -3.09 9.06
N ARG A 375 23.14 -1.85 9.46
CA ARG A 375 23.66 -0.68 8.73
C ARG A 375 25.18 -0.62 8.76
N GLN A 376 25.83 -0.96 9.91
CA GLN A 376 27.29 -1.07 9.97
C GLN A 376 27.81 -2.14 8.98
N VAL A 377 27.12 -3.28 8.88
CA VAL A 377 27.43 -4.32 7.88
C VAL A 377 27.36 -3.75 6.46
N ALA A 378 26.28 -3.03 6.12
CA ALA A 378 26.12 -2.42 4.81
C ALA A 378 27.22 -1.40 4.50
N GLN A 379 27.65 -0.60 5.49
CA GLN A 379 28.75 0.35 5.34
C GLN A 379 30.09 -0.35 5.05
N LEU A 380 30.35 -1.50 5.68
CA LEU A 380 31.52 -2.32 5.38
C LEU A 380 31.51 -2.88 3.96
N TYR A 381 30.33 -3.30 3.47
CA TYR A 381 30.19 -3.71 2.07
C TYR A 381 30.42 -2.54 1.11
N LEU A 382 29.94 -1.35 1.41
CA LEU A 382 30.12 -0.17 0.55
C LEU A 382 31.58 0.30 0.46
N GLN A 383 32.42 -0.02 1.45
CA GLN A 383 33.85 0.24 1.42
C GLN A 383 34.62 -0.64 0.41
N GLN A 384 34.03 -1.76 0.00
CA GLN A 384 34.67 -2.69 -0.95
C GLN A 384 34.64 -2.23 -2.42
N GLU A 385 33.89 -1.17 -2.74
CA GLU A 385 33.81 -0.53 -4.07
C GLU A 385 33.52 -1.46 -5.26
N ASN A 386 32.90 -2.60 -5.03
CA ASN A 386 32.49 -3.51 -6.09
C ASN A 386 30.96 -3.63 -6.20
N ARG A 387 30.48 -4.04 -7.39
CA ARG A 387 29.04 -4.14 -7.69
C ARG A 387 28.32 -5.17 -6.82
N PHE A 388 28.97 -6.31 -6.54
CA PHE A 388 28.35 -7.36 -5.69
C PHE A 388 28.19 -6.90 -4.24
N ALA A 389 29.21 -6.22 -3.69
CA ALA A 389 29.13 -5.63 -2.37
C ALA A 389 28.04 -4.54 -2.29
N ALA A 390 27.90 -3.71 -3.33
CA ALA A 390 26.83 -2.72 -3.41
C ALA A 390 25.44 -3.37 -3.41
N THR A 391 25.26 -4.48 -4.14
CA THR A 391 24.00 -5.26 -4.14
C THR A 391 23.72 -5.84 -2.75
N SER A 392 24.76 -6.41 -2.08
CA SER A 392 24.62 -6.93 -0.70
C SER A 392 24.26 -5.83 0.28
N ALA A 393 24.91 -4.66 0.19
CA ALA A 393 24.61 -3.50 1.02
C ALA A 393 23.17 -3.04 0.83
N MET A 394 22.67 -2.96 -0.40
CA MET A 394 21.31 -2.58 -0.73
C MET A 394 20.29 -3.54 -0.12
N GLN A 395 20.51 -4.86 -0.22
CA GLN A 395 19.64 -5.88 0.37
C GLN A 395 19.59 -5.78 1.89
N VAL A 396 20.74 -5.63 2.54
CA VAL A 396 20.82 -5.48 4.00
C VAL A 396 20.11 -4.22 4.47
N LEU A 397 20.34 -3.08 3.81
CA LEU A 397 19.68 -1.81 4.13
C LEU A 397 18.17 -1.88 3.89
N GLY A 398 17.75 -2.54 2.82
CA GLY A 398 16.32 -2.76 2.51
C GLY A 398 15.57 -3.48 3.65
N MET A 399 16.18 -4.49 4.26
CA MET A 399 15.61 -5.18 5.42
C MET A 399 15.50 -4.29 6.65
N THR A 400 16.39 -3.30 6.82
CA THR A 400 16.43 -2.44 8.00
C THR A 400 15.42 -1.30 7.97
N THR A 401 14.94 -0.90 6.80
CA THR A 401 14.05 0.28 6.65
C THR A 401 12.77 0.20 7.49
N LYS A 402 12.22 -1.03 7.65
CA LYS A 402 11.01 -1.25 8.45
C LYS A 402 11.21 -0.97 9.94
N ALA A 403 12.42 -1.21 10.46
CA ALA A 403 12.75 -1.02 11.87
C ALA A 403 12.76 0.45 12.31
N TYR A 404 13.04 1.37 11.37
CA TYR A 404 13.06 2.81 11.62
C TYR A 404 11.75 3.50 11.23
N ARG A 405 10.76 2.74 10.72
CA ARG A 405 9.48 3.30 10.33
C ARG A 405 8.74 3.82 11.55
N VAL A 406 8.29 5.06 11.50
CA VAL A 406 7.40 5.64 12.50
C VAL A 406 6.03 4.99 12.32
N GLN A 407 5.57 4.24 13.33
CA GLN A 407 4.24 3.65 13.32
C GLN A 407 3.25 4.69 13.82
N SER A 408 2.23 5.02 13.03
CA SER A 408 1.14 5.85 13.53
C SER A 408 0.39 5.08 14.63
N ARG A 409 0.14 5.75 15.74
CA ARG A 409 -0.48 5.17 16.94
C ARG A 409 -1.91 4.66 16.74
N ALA A 410 -2.55 4.96 15.61
CA ALA A 410 -3.90 4.51 15.26
C ALA A 410 -4.08 2.98 15.24
N SER A 411 -3.00 2.22 15.09
CA SER A 411 -3.04 0.74 15.15
C SER A 411 -2.90 0.17 16.57
N ILE A 412 -2.39 0.96 17.52
CA ILE A 412 -2.14 0.47 18.90
C ILE A 412 -3.38 0.65 19.78
N THR A 413 -4.20 1.66 19.52
CA THR A 413 -5.41 1.93 20.31
C THR A 413 -6.57 0.99 20.02
N LYS A 414 -6.55 0.23 18.93
CA LYS A 414 -7.60 -0.78 18.65
C LYS A 414 -7.50 -2.06 19.47
N HIS A 415 -6.37 -2.33 20.11
CA HIS A 415 -6.17 -3.55 20.92
C HIS A 415 -6.23 -3.35 22.44
N SER A 416 -6.37 -2.12 22.94
CA SER A 416 -6.37 -1.83 24.38
C SER A 416 -7.62 -1.09 24.90
N ILE A 417 -8.68 -0.97 24.09
CA ILE A 417 -9.98 -0.46 24.57
C ILE A 417 -10.97 -1.64 24.69
N SER A 418 -10.63 -2.57 25.54
CA SER A 418 -11.59 -3.40 26.23
C SER A 418 -11.06 -3.51 27.67
N ASN A 419 -11.47 -2.63 28.47
CA ASN A 419 -11.72 -2.65 29.89
C ASN A 419 -11.29 -1.34 30.58
N GLU A 420 -12.28 -0.85 31.30
CA GLU A 420 -12.24 -0.01 32.49
C GLU A 420 -12.43 1.50 32.29
N THR A 421 -13.64 1.85 32.64
CA THR A 421 -14.17 3.07 33.20
C THR A 421 -13.38 3.54 34.42
N GLU A 422 -12.89 4.78 34.43
CA GLU A 422 -13.12 5.76 35.50
C GLU A 422 -12.53 7.15 35.15
N PRO A 423 -13.24 8.27 35.42
CA PRO A 423 -12.79 9.61 35.11
C PRO A 423 -12.12 10.24 36.35
N GLY A 424 -10.86 10.57 36.26
CA GLY A 424 -10.15 11.31 37.28
C GLY A 424 -8.75 11.75 36.91
N ASN A 425 -8.56 13.04 36.66
CA ASN A 425 -7.31 13.84 36.77
C ASN A 425 -5.98 13.28 36.21
N ALA A 426 -5.95 12.78 34.96
CA ALA A 426 -4.71 12.26 34.36
C ALA A 426 -4.28 12.95 33.04
N ASP A 427 -4.86 14.11 32.69
CA ASP A 427 -4.68 14.65 31.33
C ASP A 427 -3.32 15.31 31.08
N ASN A 428 -2.70 15.95 32.06
CA ASN A 428 -1.42 16.63 31.87
C ASN A 428 -0.24 15.67 31.72
N GLY A 429 -0.23 14.57 32.45
CA GLY A 429 0.84 13.55 32.34
C GLY A 429 0.84 12.80 31.02
N LYS A 430 -0.35 12.50 30.48
CA LYS A 430 -0.51 11.84 29.18
C LYS A 430 -0.09 12.74 28.02
N LEU A 431 -0.40 14.04 28.10
CA LEU A 431 0.01 15.02 27.07
C LEU A 431 1.53 15.20 27.02
N HIS A 432 2.18 15.29 28.21
CA HIS A 432 3.64 15.40 28.31
C HIS A 432 4.35 14.14 27.79
N HIS A 433 3.85 12.95 28.11
CA HIS A 433 4.37 11.69 27.60
C HIS A 433 4.19 11.56 26.08
N LEU A 434 3.08 12.06 25.52
CA LEU A 434 2.84 12.10 24.08
C LEU A 434 3.83 13.04 23.36
N LEU A 435 4.13 14.20 23.93
CA LEU A 435 5.10 15.15 23.39
C LEU A 435 6.52 14.59 23.40
N VAL A 436 6.93 13.93 24.50
CA VAL A 436 8.24 13.28 24.60
C VAL A 436 8.39 12.16 23.60
N VAL A 437 7.36 11.30 23.44
CA VAL A 437 7.38 10.22 22.45
C VAL A 437 7.46 10.75 21.03
N SER A 438 6.75 11.84 20.70
CA SER A 438 6.82 12.44 19.35
C SER A 438 8.19 13.02 19.02
N LEU A 439 8.89 13.62 20.01
CA LEU A 439 10.26 14.09 19.85
C LEU A 439 11.24 12.95 19.53
N PHE A 440 11.13 11.82 20.24
CA PHE A 440 11.97 10.65 19.95
C PHE A 440 11.64 10.04 18.57
N GLU A 441 10.39 10.03 18.16
CA GLU A 441 9.99 9.50 16.86
C GLU A 441 10.47 10.36 15.68
N SER A 442 10.57 11.67 15.84
CA SER A 442 11.14 12.56 14.82
C SER A 442 12.61 12.26 14.51
N GLN A 443 13.40 11.86 15.53
CA GLN A 443 14.81 11.46 15.35
C GLN A 443 14.93 10.17 14.52
N TRP A 444 14.00 9.22 14.66
CA TRP A 444 13.98 8.00 13.87
C TRP A 444 13.65 8.27 12.40
N SER A 445 12.81 9.27 12.12
CA SER A 445 12.51 9.72 10.76
C SER A 445 13.77 10.22 10.05
N THR A 446 14.60 11.00 10.73
CA THR A 446 15.88 11.46 10.17
C THR A 446 16.82 10.29 9.86
N LEU A 447 16.90 9.31 10.77
CA LEU A 447 17.73 8.12 10.54
C LEU A 447 17.22 7.29 9.38
N GLN A 448 15.92 7.15 9.22
CA GLN A 448 15.31 6.45 8.09
C GLN A 448 15.63 7.17 6.76
N MET A 449 15.61 8.50 6.74
CA MET A 449 16.02 9.29 5.58
C MET A 449 17.48 9.00 5.20
N VAL A 450 18.38 8.93 6.18
CA VAL A 450 19.80 8.60 5.94
C VAL A 450 19.95 7.20 5.36
N VAL A 451 19.23 6.22 5.91
CA VAL A 451 19.26 4.83 5.40
C VAL A 451 18.73 4.75 3.96
N LEU A 452 17.65 5.45 3.63
CA LEU A 452 17.12 5.51 2.26
C LEU A 452 18.11 6.16 1.29
N ARG A 453 18.85 7.19 1.74
CA ARG A 453 19.93 7.78 0.94
C ARG A 453 21.06 6.78 0.68
N GLU A 454 21.44 6.00 1.68
CA GLU A 454 22.45 4.94 1.53
C GLU A 454 21.96 3.84 0.58
N ILE A 455 20.67 3.50 0.61
CA ILE A 455 20.04 2.56 -0.36
C ILE A 455 20.12 3.13 -1.78
N LEU A 456 19.77 4.39 -1.98
CA LEU A 456 19.85 5.04 -3.29
C LEU A 456 21.28 4.98 -3.84
N LEU A 457 22.28 5.35 -3.05
CA LEU A 457 23.69 5.28 -3.46
C LEU A 457 24.13 3.86 -3.77
N SER A 458 23.70 2.89 -2.96
CA SER A 458 23.98 1.46 -3.18
C SER A 458 23.36 0.95 -4.47
N ALA A 459 22.09 1.31 -4.73
CA ALA A 459 21.37 0.92 -5.94
C ALA A 459 22.02 1.49 -7.22
N VAL A 460 22.46 2.74 -7.18
CA VAL A 460 23.18 3.36 -8.28
C VAL A 460 24.51 2.62 -8.56
N ARG A 461 25.28 2.30 -7.51
CA ARG A 461 26.54 1.54 -7.63
C ARG A 461 26.32 0.09 -8.07
N ALA A 462 25.24 -0.53 -7.62
CA ALA A 462 24.84 -1.88 -8.04
C ALA A 462 24.35 -1.93 -9.47
N GLY A 463 23.99 -0.77 -10.06
CA GLY A 463 23.41 -0.68 -11.40
C GLY A 463 21.98 -1.21 -11.46
N ASP A 464 21.21 -1.03 -10.37
CA ASP A 464 19.78 -1.38 -10.30
C ASP A 464 18.94 -0.09 -10.38
N PRO A 465 18.43 0.26 -11.58
CA PRO A 465 17.69 1.50 -11.76
C PRO A 465 16.33 1.49 -11.09
N LEU A 466 15.67 0.33 -10.93
CA LEU A 466 14.36 0.25 -10.28
C LEU A 466 14.48 0.47 -8.77
N ALA A 467 15.47 -0.14 -8.13
CA ALA A 467 15.74 0.09 -6.72
C ALA A 467 16.20 1.55 -6.45
N ALA A 468 16.96 2.15 -7.34
CA ALA A 468 17.36 3.55 -7.27
C ALA A 468 16.15 4.47 -7.38
N TRP A 469 15.25 4.20 -8.33
CA TRP A 469 14.02 4.96 -8.50
C TRP A 469 13.12 4.86 -7.26
N SER A 470 12.88 3.64 -6.75
CA SER A 470 12.09 3.39 -5.54
C SER A 470 12.64 4.13 -4.31
N ALA A 471 13.97 4.06 -4.09
CA ALA A 471 14.59 4.76 -2.97
C ALA A 471 14.47 6.28 -3.07
N ALA A 472 14.66 6.85 -4.26
CA ALA A 472 14.50 8.28 -4.52
C ALA A 472 13.04 8.73 -4.36
N ALA A 473 12.08 7.94 -4.85
CA ALA A 473 10.65 8.19 -4.71
C ALA A 473 10.22 8.24 -3.23
N ARG A 474 10.66 7.26 -2.44
CA ARG A 474 10.39 7.21 -0.99
C ARG A 474 11.03 8.36 -0.23
N LEU A 475 12.26 8.74 -0.58
CA LEU A 475 12.92 9.92 0.00
C LEU A 475 12.12 11.18 -0.28
N LEU A 476 11.77 11.41 -1.52
CA LEU A 476 11.05 12.62 -1.93
C LEU A 476 9.66 12.68 -1.29
N ARG A 477 8.89 11.57 -1.34
CA ARG A 477 7.54 11.53 -0.79
C ARG A 477 7.49 11.67 0.73
N SER A 478 8.38 10.98 1.46
CA SER A 478 8.28 10.91 2.91
C SER A 478 9.06 12.00 3.64
N TYR A 479 10.13 12.52 3.03
CA TYR A 479 11.09 13.40 3.70
C TYR A 479 11.30 14.74 3.01
N TYR A 480 10.46 15.13 2.05
CA TYR A 480 10.56 16.43 1.38
C TYR A 480 10.72 17.63 2.33
N PRO A 481 10.09 17.67 3.53
CA PRO A 481 10.24 18.83 4.42
C PRO A 481 11.64 18.97 5.04
N LEU A 482 12.39 17.85 5.10
CA LEU A 482 13.76 17.81 5.64
C LEU A 482 14.83 17.98 4.56
N ILE A 483 14.43 17.98 3.30
CA ILE A 483 15.34 18.04 2.15
C ILE A 483 15.27 19.44 1.56
N THR A 484 16.43 20.06 1.37
CA THR A 484 16.52 21.40 0.76
C THR A 484 15.96 21.37 -0.67
N PRO A 485 15.45 22.50 -1.21
CA PRO A 485 14.94 22.55 -2.59
C PRO A 485 15.95 22.06 -3.64
N ALA A 486 17.25 22.37 -3.47
CA ALA A 486 18.30 21.85 -4.34
C ALA A 486 18.42 20.30 -4.25
N GLY A 487 18.29 19.74 -3.03
CA GLY A 487 18.26 18.30 -2.81
C GLY A 487 17.02 17.64 -3.41
N GLN A 488 15.86 18.27 -3.33
CA GLN A 488 14.63 17.81 -3.96
C GLN A 488 14.77 17.76 -5.50
N ASN A 489 15.34 18.80 -6.11
CA ASN A 489 15.67 18.82 -7.54
C ASN A 489 16.66 17.71 -7.91
N GLY A 490 17.68 17.46 -7.08
CA GLY A 490 18.62 16.37 -7.27
C GLY A 490 17.93 15.00 -7.28
N LEU A 491 16.96 14.77 -6.38
CA LEU A 491 16.17 13.54 -6.35
C LEU A 491 15.25 13.42 -7.56
N ALA A 492 14.62 14.51 -8.00
CA ALA A 492 13.80 14.52 -9.22
C ALA A 492 14.64 14.17 -10.46
N SER A 493 15.87 14.69 -10.55
CA SER A 493 16.83 14.34 -11.61
C SER A 493 17.26 12.87 -11.52
N ALA A 494 17.47 12.34 -10.32
CA ALA A 494 17.80 10.93 -10.10
C ALA A 494 16.65 10.00 -10.53
N LEU A 495 15.38 10.38 -10.25
CA LEU A 495 14.20 9.65 -10.71
C LEU A 495 14.14 9.58 -12.24
N LYS A 496 14.33 10.72 -12.93
CA LYS A 496 14.34 10.78 -14.40
C LYS A 496 15.48 9.93 -14.99
N SER A 497 16.70 10.08 -14.47
CA SER A 497 17.86 9.33 -14.94
C SER A 497 17.74 7.80 -14.67
N ALA A 498 17.09 7.40 -13.58
CA ALA A 498 16.80 5.99 -13.34
C ALA A 498 15.75 5.47 -14.33
N ALA A 499 14.71 6.25 -14.60
CA ALA A 499 13.64 5.88 -15.54
C ALA A 499 14.14 5.72 -16.98
N GLU A 500 15.08 6.54 -17.45
CA GLU A 500 15.71 6.42 -18.77
C GLU A 500 16.38 5.07 -19.01
N ARG A 501 16.79 4.39 -17.92
CA ARG A 501 17.42 3.06 -17.97
C ARG A 501 16.44 1.91 -17.81
N LEU A 502 15.16 2.21 -17.58
CA LEU A 502 14.09 1.23 -17.42
C LEU A 502 13.31 1.06 -18.72
N PRO A 503 12.71 -0.12 -18.97
CA PRO A 503 11.77 -0.28 -20.07
C PRO A 503 10.58 0.66 -19.92
N SER A 504 10.06 1.16 -21.05
CA SER A 504 8.82 1.96 -21.04
C SER A 504 7.66 1.16 -20.43
N GLY A 505 6.83 1.80 -19.59
CA GLY A 505 5.73 1.14 -18.91
C GLY A 505 6.10 0.37 -17.64
N THR A 506 7.33 0.51 -17.15
CA THR A 506 7.74 -0.07 -15.87
C THR A 506 6.84 0.41 -14.73
N ARG A 507 6.41 -0.53 -13.89
CA ARG A 507 5.61 -0.25 -12.69
C ARG A 507 6.46 -0.33 -11.43
N CYS A 508 6.22 0.57 -10.48
CA CYS A 508 6.83 0.56 -9.16
C CYS A 508 5.76 0.58 -8.06
N ALA A 509 5.99 -0.18 -7.00
CA ALA A 509 5.08 -0.24 -5.86
C ALA A 509 5.19 1.00 -4.94
N ASP A 510 6.32 1.71 -4.98
CA ASP A 510 6.54 2.89 -4.16
C ASP A 510 6.13 4.15 -4.93
N PRO A 511 5.02 4.82 -4.55
CA PRO A 511 4.60 6.04 -5.21
C PRO A 511 5.56 7.22 -4.91
N ALA A 512 5.84 8.03 -5.92
CA ALA A 512 6.58 9.28 -5.78
C ALA A 512 5.61 10.44 -5.45
N LEU A 513 5.56 11.44 -6.31
CA LEU A 513 4.62 12.56 -6.31
C LEU A 513 3.61 12.38 -7.45
N PRO A 514 2.49 13.09 -7.42
CA PRO A 514 1.97 14.01 -6.41
C PRO A 514 1.35 13.31 -5.22
N PHE A 515 1.00 14.07 -4.17
CA PHE A 515 0.08 13.59 -3.14
C PHE A 515 -1.34 13.72 -3.66
N ILE A 516 -2.19 12.70 -3.42
CA ILE A 516 -3.53 12.61 -3.99
C ILE A 516 -4.53 12.33 -2.88
N ARG A 517 -5.57 13.15 -2.76
CA ARG A 517 -6.71 12.88 -1.87
C ARG A 517 -8.04 13.04 -2.61
N VAL A 518 -9.05 12.36 -2.15
CA VAL A 518 -10.40 12.54 -2.65
C VAL A 518 -10.92 13.90 -2.22
N TYR A 519 -11.45 14.66 -3.18
CA TYR A 519 -12.12 15.93 -2.92
C TYR A 519 -13.63 15.73 -2.84
N SER A 520 -14.26 15.14 -3.86
CA SER A 520 -15.69 14.82 -3.86
C SER A 520 -16.04 13.79 -4.95
N PHE A 521 -17.20 13.19 -4.79
CA PHE A 521 -17.86 12.35 -5.78
C PHE A 521 -19.13 13.08 -6.25
N PRO A 522 -19.06 13.98 -7.23
CA PRO A 522 -20.23 14.65 -7.76
C PRO A 522 -21.07 13.65 -8.53
N LEU A 523 -22.38 13.84 -8.49
CA LEU A 523 -23.29 13.15 -9.40
C LEU A 523 -23.23 13.83 -10.77
N HIS A 524 -22.97 13.06 -11.81
CA HIS A 524 -23.09 13.56 -13.18
C HIS A 524 -24.57 14.00 -13.40
N PRO A 525 -24.86 15.06 -14.17
CA PRO A 525 -26.23 15.50 -14.42
C PRO A 525 -27.18 14.39 -14.87
N SER A 526 -26.69 13.44 -15.66
CA SER A 526 -27.44 12.27 -16.09
C SER A 526 -27.85 11.30 -14.97
N GLN A 527 -27.23 11.40 -13.81
CA GLN A 527 -27.43 10.52 -12.64
C GLN A 527 -28.16 11.19 -11.48
N MET A 528 -28.39 12.52 -11.57
CA MET A 528 -28.94 13.30 -10.45
C MET A 528 -30.34 12.90 -10.03
N ASP A 529 -31.12 12.29 -10.93
CA ASP A 529 -32.55 12.08 -10.73
C ASP A 529 -32.97 10.60 -10.81
N ILE A 530 -32.17 9.72 -10.22
CA ILE A 530 -32.56 8.31 -10.10
C ILE A 530 -33.67 8.17 -9.06
N VAL A 531 -34.81 7.63 -9.46
CA VAL A 531 -35.98 7.45 -8.60
C VAL A 531 -36.24 5.95 -8.40
N LYS A 532 -36.40 5.53 -7.14
CA LYS A 532 -36.78 4.14 -6.84
C LYS A 532 -38.15 3.81 -7.46
N ARG A 533 -38.24 2.70 -8.17
CA ARG A 533 -39.45 2.22 -8.79
C ARG A 533 -40.11 1.15 -7.94
N ASN A 534 -41.39 1.28 -7.70
CA ASN A 534 -42.20 0.24 -7.08
C ASN A 534 -43.00 -0.51 -8.15
N PRO A 535 -42.66 -1.75 -8.50
CA PRO A 535 -43.35 -2.50 -9.55
C PRO A 535 -44.78 -2.84 -9.26
N ALA A 536 -45.22 -2.77 -7.97
CA ALA A 536 -46.56 -3.07 -7.56
C ALA A 536 -47.56 -1.88 -7.76
N ARG A 537 -47.05 -0.72 -8.20
CA ARG A 537 -47.84 0.50 -8.36
C ARG A 537 -47.66 1.03 -9.78
N GLU A 538 -48.78 1.32 -10.48
CA GLU A 538 -48.76 1.99 -11.78
C GLU A 538 -48.24 3.41 -11.69
N ASP A 539 -48.49 4.09 -10.56
CA ASP A 539 -48.06 5.44 -10.21
C ASP A 539 -46.80 5.48 -9.35
N TRP A 540 -45.82 4.67 -9.68
CA TRP A 540 -44.56 4.51 -8.93
C TRP A 540 -43.83 5.83 -8.62
N TRP A 541 -44.08 6.88 -9.40
CA TRP A 541 -43.53 8.23 -9.22
C TRP A 541 -44.30 9.06 -8.16
N ALA A 542 -45.51 8.69 -7.79
CA ALA A 542 -46.35 9.49 -6.91
C ALA A 542 -45.81 9.63 -5.46
N GLY A 543 -44.92 8.73 -5.08
CA GLY A 543 -44.24 8.80 -3.80
C GLY A 543 -42.97 9.67 -3.78
N SER A 544 -42.54 10.22 -4.92
CA SER A 544 -41.32 11.01 -5.06
C SER A 544 -41.53 12.53 -4.99
N ALA A 545 -42.79 12.99 -4.95
CA ALA A 545 -43.09 14.39 -4.66
C ALA A 545 -42.98 14.65 -3.16
N PRO A 546 -42.30 15.70 -2.72
CA PRO A 546 -42.30 16.08 -1.31
C PRO A 546 -43.74 16.53 -0.95
N SER A 547 -44.50 15.63 -0.36
CA SER A 547 -45.84 15.94 0.15
C SER A 547 -45.69 16.65 1.50
N GLY A 548 -45.68 17.97 1.47
CA GLY A 548 -45.75 18.75 2.68
C GLY A 548 -44.74 19.89 2.77
N PRO A 549 -45.02 20.92 3.55
CA PRO A 549 -44.06 21.95 3.84
C PRO A 549 -42.86 21.28 4.54
N PHE A 550 -41.64 21.65 4.12
CA PHE A 550 -40.39 21.31 4.78
C PHE A 550 -40.45 21.82 6.23
N ILE A 551 -41.02 21.04 7.14
CA ILE A 551 -40.85 21.28 8.58
C ILE A 551 -39.46 20.77 8.90
N TYR A 552 -38.49 21.67 8.93
CA TYR A 552 -37.17 21.45 9.52
C TYR A 552 -37.39 21.16 11.00
N THR A 553 -37.54 19.89 11.35
CA THR A 553 -37.50 19.46 12.76
C THR A 553 -36.02 19.21 13.08
N PRO A 554 -35.38 20.08 13.90
CA PRO A 554 -33.97 19.91 14.30
C PRO A 554 -33.77 18.69 15.21
N PHE A 555 -34.80 17.89 15.49
CA PHE A 555 -34.77 16.79 16.44
C PHE A 555 -35.35 15.46 15.92
N SER A 556 -35.30 15.18 14.63
CA SER A 556 -35.35 13.77 14.27
C SER A 556 -34.02 13.13 14.61
N LYS A 557 -33.89 12.60 15.83
CA LYS A 557 -32.98 11.53 16.14
C LYS A 557 -33.38 10.32 15.28
N GLY A 558 -33.06 10.35 14.00
CA GLY A 558 -32.89 9.14 13.22
C GLY A 558 -31.75 8.41 13.90
N GLU A 559 -31.99 7.17 14.33
CA GLU A 559 -30.92 6.31 14.81
C GLU A 559 -29.76 6.40 13.84
N PRO A 560 -28.52 6.63 14.30
CA PRO A 560 -27.37 6.55 13.44
C PRO A 560 -27.28 5.09 12.98
N THR A 561 -27.67 4.82 11.75
CA THR A 561 -27.29 3.59 11.07
C THR A 561 -25.78 3.51 11.20
N LYS A 562 -25.32 2.59 12.02
CA LYS A 562 -23.92 2.23 12.22
C LYS A 562 -23.33 1.97 10.85
N ASN A 563 -22.42 2.82 10.41
CA ASN A 563 -21.72 2.92 9.14
C ASN A 563 -22.35 3.91 8.14
N GLY A 564 -22.03 5.20 8.32
CA GLY A 564 -22.35 6.27 7.37
C GLY A 564 -21.50 6.27 6.12
N LYS A 565 -21.46 5.15 5.39
CA LYS A 565 -20.96 5.16 4.02
C LYS A 565 -22.16 5.48 3.13
N GLN A 566 -22.13 6.61 2.44
CA GLN A 566 -23.09 6.92 1.40
C GLN A 566 -22.96 5.88 0.29
N ASP A 567 -24.05 5.23 -0.07
CA ASP A 567 -24.12 4.36 -1.24
C ASP A 567 -24.28 5.22 -2.49
N LEU A 568 -23.33 5.12 -3.42
CA LEU A 568 -23.34 5.82 -4.70
C LEU A 568 -23.75 4.85 -5.80
N VAL A 569 -24.70 5.26 -6.64
CA VAL A 569 -25.18 4.42 -7.76
C VAL A 569 -24.68 5.01 -9.07
N TRP A 570 -23.95 4.18 -9.85
CA TRP A 570 -23.53 4.49 -11.19
C TRP A 570 -24.29 3.64 -12.21
N ILE A 571 -24.32 4.09 -13.47
CA ILE A 571 -25.05 3.44 -14.56
C ILE A 571 -24.07 2.99 -15.62
N VAL A 572 -24.18 1.76 -16.08
CA VAL A 572 -23.33 1.21 -17.17
C VAL A 572 -23.45 2.09 -18.43
N GLY A 573 -22.31 2.42 -19.01
CA GLY A 573 -22.21 3.19 -20.25
C GLY A 573 -22.37 4.70 -20.09
N GLU A 574 -22.57 5.21 -18.88
CA GLU A 574 -22.65 6.65 -18.61
C GLU A 574 -21.39 7.18 -17.99
N PRO A 575 -20.93 8.39 -18.38
CA PRO A 575 -19.75 9.00 -17.81
C PRO A 575 -19.93 9.31 -16.32
N VAL A 576 -18.92 9.02 -15.55
CA VAL A 576 -18.83 9.31 -14.12
C VAL A 576 -17.63 10.20 -13.84
N GLN A 577 -17.70 10.98 -12.78
CA GLN A 577 -16.70 11.96 -12.42
C GLN A 577 -16.31 11.81 -10.96
N VAL A 578 -15.02 11.98 -10.68
CA VAL A 578 -14.47 12.01 -9.33
C VAL A 578 -13.52 13.21 -9.25
N PHE A 579 -13.74 14.09 -8.30
CA PHE A 579 -12.81 15.18 -8.03
C PHE A 579 -11.74 14.70 -7.06
N VAL A 580 -10.49 14.85 -7.46
CA VAL A 580 -9.32 14.57 -6.64
C VAL A 580 -8.46 15.82 -6.54
N GLU A 581 -7.88 16.02 -5.39
CA GLU A 581 -6.92 17.10 -5.17
C GLU A 581 -5.51 16.54 -5.22
N LEU A 582 -4.69 17.14 -6.05
CA LEU A 582 -3.28 16.86 -6.21
C LEU A 582 -2.47 17.91 -5.47
N ALA A 583 -1.40 17.51 -4.78
CA ALA A 583 -0.49 18.46 -4.13
C ALA A 583 0.97 18.16 -4.48
N ASN A 584 1.69 19.21 -4.82
CA ASN A 584 3.14 19.23 -5.01
C ASN A 584 3.78 20.15 -3.96
N PRO A 585 4.15 19.67 -2.76
CA PRO A 585 4.78 20.47 -1.73
C PRO A 585 6.28 20.70 -1.92
N CYS A 586 6.83 20.31 -3.07
CA CYS A 586 8.25 20.42 -3.38
C CYS A 586 8.59 21.73 -4.08
N GLY A 587 9.87 22.12 -4.02
CA GLY A 587 10.39 23.36 -4.63
C GLY A 587 10.73 23.24 -6.11
N PHE A 588 10.03 22.39 -6.87
CA PHE A 588 10.18 22.24 -8.32
C PHE A 588 8.83 21.98 -9.00
N ASP A 589 8.71 22.31 -10.27
CA ASP A 589 7.52 22.06 -11.06
C ASP A 589 7.41 20.57 -11.41
N LEU A 590 6.24 19.99 -11.14
CA LEU A 590 5.97 18.58 -11.34
C LEU A 590 5.07 18.39 -12.56
N LYS A 591 5.55 17.62 -13.53
CA LYS A 591 4.76 17.17 -14.67
C LYS A 591 4.27 15.76 -14.44
N VAL A 592 2.96 15.59 -14.46
CA VAL A 592 2.28 14.29 -14.43
C VAL A 592 1.85 13.98 -15.85
N ASP A 593 2.48 12.98 -16.47
CA ASP A 593 2.22 12.64 -17.87
C ASP A 593 0.81 12.09 -18.07
N ASN A 594 0.37 11.20 -17.17
CA ASN A 594 -0.99 10.66 -17.15
C ASN A 594 -1.43 10.35 -15.71
N ILE A 595 -2.66 10.67 -15.40
CA ILE A 595 -3.34 10.27 -14.18
C ILE A 595 -4.76 9.80 -14.50
N TYR A 596 -5.18 8.67 -13.92
CA TYR A 596 -6.52 8.13 -14.06
C TYR A 596 -6.92 7.28 -12.84
N LEU A 597 -8.22 7.03 -12.69
CA LEU A 597 -8.75 6.25 -11.57
C LEU A 597 -8.27 4.79 -11.62
N SER A 598 -7.80 4.27 -10.49
CA SER A 598 -7.51 2.85 -10.31
C SER A 598 -8.76 2.15 -9.81
N VAL A 599 -9.17 1.04 -10.47
CA VAL A 599 -10.36 0.26 -10.13
C VAL A 599 -9.95 -1.17 -9.85
N GLN A 600 -10.35 -1.72 -8.70
CA GLN A 600 -10.00 -3.10 -8.32
C GLN A 600 -11.04 -4.13 -8.70
N SER A 601 -12.32 -3.72 -8.83
CA SER A 601 -13.42 -4.63 -9.14
C SER A 601 -14.30 -4.06 -10.25
N GLY A 602 -14.78 -4.90 -11.14
CA GLY A 602 -15.60 -4.49 -12.28
C GLY A 602 -14.75 -3.98 -13.46
N ASN A 603 -15.40 -3.84 -14.59
CA ASN A 603 -14.79 -3.26 -15.78
C ASN A 603 -15.10 -1.76 -15.83
N PHE A 604 -14.06 -0.97 -16.02
CA PHE A 604 -14.16 0.48 -16.01
C PHE A 604 -13.14 1.08 -16.97
N ASP A 605 -13.60 1.88 -17.89
CA ASP A 605 -12.76 2.61 -18.85
C ASP A 605 -12.44 3.98 -18.29
N ALA A 606 -11.26 4.12 -17.68
CA ALA A 606 -10.78 5.38 -17.12
C ALA A 606 -10.14 6.25 -18.19
N PHE A 607 -10.40 7.55 -18.17
CA PHE A 607 -9.83 8.53 -19.11
C PHE A 607 -8.58 9.17 -18.50
N PRO A 608 -7.40 8.99 -19.12
CA PRO A 608 -6.17 9.58 -18.64
C PRO A 608 -6.16 11.11 -18.87
N LEU A 609 -5.63 11.83 -17.88
CA LEU A 609 -5.44 13.29 -17.91
C LEU A 609 -3.97 13.61 -17.64
N SER A 610 -3.39 14.59 -18.34
CA SER A 610 -2.07 15.16 -18.02
C SER A 610 -2.22 16.45 -17.22
N VAL A 611 -1.35 16.63 -16.23
CA VAL A 611 -1.41 17.78 -15.31
C VAL A 611 -0.01 18.31 -15.03
N ASP A 612 0.15 19.63 -15.08
CA ASP A 612 1.37 20.31 -14.67
C ASP A 612 1.13 21.05 -13.34
N LEU A 613 1.83 20.63 -12.29
CA LEU A 613 1.70 21.19 -10.94
C LEU A 613 2.90 22.08 -10.62
N PRO A 614 2.70 23.39 -10.47
CA PRO A 614 3.75 24.31 -10.05
C PRO A 614 4.34 23.98 -8.67
N THR A 615 5.45 24.62 -8.32
CA THR A 615 6.07 24.51 -7.01
C THR A 615 5.12 24.91 -5.88
N ASN A 616 5.09 24.15 -4.81
CA ASN A 616 4.28 24.41 -3.59
C ASN A 616 2.81 24.71 -3.90
N SER A 617 2.23 24.02 -4.87
CA SER A 617 0.83 24.21 -5.29
C SER A 617 -0.02 22.96 -5.09
N SER A 618 -1.31 23.19 -4.94
CA SER A 618 -2.33 22.13 -5.02
C SER A 618 -3.40 22.53 -6.04
N GLU A 619 -3.93 21.54 -6.74
CA GLU A 619 -4.96 21.70 -7.74
C GLU A 619 -6.01 20.61 -7.61
N VAL A 620 -7.29 21.00 -7.78
CA VAL A 620 -8.40 20.04 -7.83
C VAL A 620 -8.70 19.73 -9.29
N ILE A 621 -8.53 18.47 -9.65
CA ILE A 621 -8.80 17.99 -11.00
C ILE A 621 -10.00 17.04 -11.02
N MET A 622 -10.64 16.95 -12.16
CA MET A 622 -11.75 16.06 -12.44
C MET A 622 -11.25 14.85 -13.22
N LEU A 623 -11.29 13.68 -12.61
CA LEU A 623 -11.03 12.41 -13.28
C LEU A 623 -12.35 11.78 -13.70
N SER A 624 -12.43 11.31 -14.93
CA SER A 624 -13.64 10.74 -15.48
C SER A 624 -13.40 9.34 -16.08
N GLY A 625 -14.48 8.60 -16.29
CA GLY A 625 -14.47 7.30 -16.91
C GLY A 625 -15.87 6.74 -17.07
N ILE A 626 -15.97 5.56 -17.65
CA ILE A 626 -17.24 4.88 -17.95
C ILE A 626 -17.23 3.48 -17.36
N PRO A 627 -18.17 3.14 -16.47
CA PRO A 627 -18.34 1.77 -16.02
C PRO A 627 -18.94 0.92 -17.15
N THR A 628 -18.34 -0.23 -17.44
CA THR A 628 -18.72 -1.10 -18.56
C THR A 628 -19.40 -2.41 -18.12
N SER A 629 -19.38 -2.73 -16.83
CA SER A 629 -20.02 -3.91 -16.26
C SER A 629 -20.85 -3.60 -15.03
N VAL A 630 -21.94 -4.37 -14.84
CA VAL A 630 -22.79 -4.29 -13.66
C VAL A 630 -22.09 -4.92 -12.46
N GLY A 631 -22.25 -4.35 -11.28
CA GLY A 631 -21.70 -4.90 -10.04
C GLY A 631 -21.16 -3.83 -9.09
N ARG A 632 -20.43 -4.28 -8.08
CA ARG A 632 -19.79 -3.40 -7.12
C ARG A 632 -18.44 -2.93 -7.69
N VAL A 633 -18.19 -1.64 -7.61
CA VAL A 633 -16.91 -1.02 -8.02
C VAL A 633 -16.22 -0.45 -6.78
N GLU A 634 -14.94 -0.76 -6.66
CA GLU A 634 -14.08 -0.22 -5.61
C GLU A 634 -12.95 0.60 -6.23
N ILE A 635 -12.84 1.84 -5.80
CA ILE A 635 -11.80 2.78 -6.27
C ILE A 635 -10.80 3.00 -5.13
N PRO A 636 -9.69 2.26 -5.08
CA PRO A 636 -8.71 2.40 -4.01
C PRO A 636 -7.85 3.66 -4.14
N GLY A 637 -7.71 4.21 -5.36
CA GLY A 637 -6.81 5.32 -5.62
C GLY A 637 -6.73 5.72 -7.08
N CYS A 638 -5.58 6.24 -7.48
CA CYS A 638 -5.26 6.64 -8.85
C CYS A 638 -3.98 5.98 -9.34
N THR A 639 -3.94 5.64 -10.61
CA THR A 639 -2.70 5.28 -11.31
C THR A 639 -2.09 6.54 -11.89
N VAL A 640 -0.80 6.73 -11.63
CA VAL A 640 -0.05 7.93 -12.01
C VAL A 640 1.17 7.54 -12.82
N HIS A 641 1.35 8.19 -13.96
CA HIS A 641 2.56 8.13 -14.76
C HIS A 641 3.36 9.40 -14.48
N CYS A 642 4.41 9.29 -13.70
CA CYS A 642 5.25 10.41 -13.32
C CYS A 642 6.73 9.98 -13.28
N PHE A 643 7.64 10.86 -13.67
CA PHE A 643 9.07 10.56 -13.76
C PHE A 643 9.38 9.28 -14.57
N GLY A 644 8.60 8.99 -15.63
CA GLY A 644 8.82 7.86 -16.52
C GLY A 644 8.42 6.48 -15.97
N VAL A 645 7.80 6.40 -14.81
CA VAL A 645 7.37 5.16 -14.16
C VAL A 645 5.91 5.24 -13.77
N ILE A 646 5.22 4.09 -13.81
CA ILE A 646 3.81 3.96 -13.43
C ILE A 646 3.73 3.55 -11.97
N THR A 647 2.99 4.32 -11.17
CA THR A 647 2.78 4.05 -9.74
C THR A 647 1.31 4.10 -9.38
N GLU A 648 0.90 3.33 -8.39
CA GLU A 648 -0.44 3.36 -7.83
C GLU A 648 -0.43 4.17 -6.53
N HIS A 649 -1.28 5.19 -6.46
CA HIS A 649 -1.43 6.08 -5.31
C HIS A 649 -2.75 5.77 -4.61
N LEU A 650 -2.70 5.12 -3.44
CA LEU A 650 -3.88 4.75 -2.68
C LEU A 650 -4.36 5.92 -1.82
N PHE A 651 -5.66 6.20 -1.84
CA PHE A 651 -6.26 7.26 -1.01
C PHE A 651 -6.04 7.02 0.48
N ARG A 652 -6.13 5.76 0.94
CA ARG A 652 -5.88 5.39 2.33
C ARG A 652 -4.48 5.75 2.84
N ASP A 653 -3.47 5.75 1.96
CA ASP A 653 -2.08 6.06 2.34
C ASP A 653 -1.93 7.54 2.69
N VAL A 654 -2.64 8.39 1.98
CA VAL A 654 -2.70 9.83 2.26
C VAL A 654 -3.55 10.10 3.50
N ASP A 655 -4.67 9.42 3.68
CA ASP A 655 -5.49 9.54 4.90
C ASP A 655 -4.69 9.19 6.15
N ASN A 656 -3.89 8.11 6.10
CA ASN A 656 -3.00 7.72 7.19
C ASN A 656 -1.91 8.78 7.45
N LEU A 657 -1.36 9.37 6.40
CA LEU A 657 -0.36 10.45 6.50
C LEU A 657 -0.97 11.71 7.10
N LEU A 658 -2.16 12.11 6.67
CA LEU A 658 -2.89 13.27 7.21
C LEU A 658 -3.27 13.07 8.68
N LEU A 659 -3.69 11.85 9.05
CA LEU A 659 -3.95 11.49 10.44
C LEU A 659 -2.68 11.58 11.28
N GLY A 660 -1.57 11.06 10.77
CA GLY A 660 -0.26 11.15 11.41
C GLY A 660 0.21 12.60 11.59
N ALA A 661 0.04 13.45 10.59
CA ALA A 661 0.37 14.87 10.65
C ALA A 661 -0.50 15.62 11.67
N ALA A 662 -1.79 15.28 11.76
CA ALA A 662 -2.69 15.86 12.76
C ALA A 662 -2.33 15.47 14.21
N GLN A 663 -1.69 14.30 14.38
CA GLN A 663 -1.22 13.80 15.68
C GLN A 663 0.22 14.21 16.02
N GLY A 664 0.89 14.94 15.14
CA GLY A 664 2.30 15.30 15.30
C GLY A 664 3.29 14.14 15.09
N LEU A 665 2.84 13.03 14.53
CA LEU A 665 3.64 11.82 14.26
C LEU A 665 4.34 11.86 12.91
N VAL A 666 3.89 12.73 12.01
CA VAL A 666 4.44 12.94 10.67
C VAL A 666 4.87 14.39 10.52
N LEU A 667 5.95 14.62 9.78
CA LEU A 667 6.65 15.89 9.68
C LEU A 667 5.82 17.04 9.12
N SER A 668 4.88 16.77 8.21
CA SER A 668 4.00 17.81 7.64
C SER A 668 2.81 17.22 6.90
N ASP A 669 1.77 18.05 6.76
CA ASP A 669 0.64 17.82 5.87
C ASP A 669 0.96 18.45 4.50
N PRO A 670 1.07 17.65 3.41
CA PRO A 670 1.48 18.15 2.09
C PRO A 670 0.48 19.14 1.50
N PHE A 671 -0.82 18.96 1.74
CA PHE A 671 -1.86 19.86 1.21
C PHE A 671 -1.85 21.21 1.95
N ARG A 672 -1.61 21.18 3.25
CA ARG A 672 -1.48 22.40 4.05
C ARG A 672 -0.22 23.19 3.69
N CYS A 673 0.87 22.51 3.34
CA CYS A 673 2.08 23.17 2.83
C CYS A 673 1.80 23.91 1.52
N CYS A 674 0.87 23.44 0.70
CA CYS A 674 0.43 24.06 -0.54
C CYS A 674 -0.68 25.12 -0.33
N GLY A 675 -1.02 25.47 0.92
CA GLY A 675 -2.06 26.47 1.23
C GLY A 675 -3.49 25.96 1.17
N SER A 676 -3.70 24.66 0.97
CA SER A 676 -5.04 24.08 0.92
C SER A 676 -5.68 23.98 2.31
N PRO A 677 -6.98 24.28 2.46
CA PRO A 677 -7.66 24.20 3.73
C PRO A 677 -7.78 22.75 4.22
N ARG A 678 -7.93 22.59 5.52
CA ARG A 678 -8.16 21.28 6.13
C ARG A 678 -9.56 20.79 5.76
N LEU A 679 -9.66 19.86 4.82
CA LEU A 679 -10.94 19.23 4.48
C LEU A 679 -11.26 18.12 5.49
N LYS A 680 -12.56 17.91 5.75
CA LYS A 680 -13.02 16.69 6.43
C LYS A 680 -12.66 15.51 5.52
N ASN A 681 -12.12 14.43 6.09
CA ASN A 681 -11.84 13.22 5.33
C ASN A 681 -13.10 12.74 4.61
N VAL A 682 -13.08 12.80 3.29
CA VAL A 682 -14.14 12.24 2.45
C VAL A 682 -13.88 10.74 2.35
N SER A 683 -14.72 9.94 3.00
CA SER A 683 -14.63 8.49 2.84
C SER A 683 -15.08 8.10 1.44
N VAL A 684 -14.35 7.18 0.81
CA VAL A 684 -14.77 6.59 -0.48
C VAL A 684 -16.11 5.88 -0.27
N PRO A 685 -17.19 6.27 -1.02
CA PRO A 685 -18.50 5.65 -0.89
C PRO A 685 -18.49 4.20 -1.40
N ASN A 686 -19.53 3.44 -1.03
CA ASN A 686 -19.79 2.17 -1.70
C ASN A 686 -20.41 2.48 -3.06
N ILE A 687 -19.77 2.04 -4.13
CA ILE A 687 -20.24 2.28 -5.49
C ILE A 687 -20.86 1.01 -6.04
N SER A 688 -22.13 1.09 -6.43
CA SER A 688 -22.84 0.01 -7.12
C SER A 688 -23.19 0.45 -8.54
N VAL A 689 -22.79 -0.33 -9.52
CA VAL A 689 -23.09 -0.08 -10.94
C VAL A 689 -24.32 -0.88 -11.32
N ILE A 690 -25.37 -0.17 -11.78
CA ILE A 690 -26.62 -0.76 -12.23
C ILE A 690 -26.64 -0.87 -13.76
N PRO A 691 -27.54 -1.71 -14.32
CA PRO A 691 -27.70 -1.79 -15.77
C PRO A 691 -28.02 -0.44 -16.41
N PRO A 692 -27.79 -0.30 -17.75
CA PRO A 692 -28.09 0.95 -18.45
C PRO A 692 -29.54 1.36 -18.25
N LEU A 693 -29.79 2.67 -18.14
CA LEU A 693 -31.13 3.26 -18.03
C LEU A 693 -31.40 4.17 -19.23
N PRO A 694 -32.69 4.37 -19.63
CA PRO A 694 -33.00 5.34 -20.67
C PRO A 694 -32.60 6.75 -20.23
N LEU A 695 -32.19 7.59 -21.17
CA LEU A 695 -31.77 8.97 -20.91
C LEU A 695 -32.54 9.93 -21.78
N LEU A 696 -33.49 10.69 -21.19
CA LEU A 696 -34.18 11.76 -21.87
C LEU A 696 -33.43 13.08 -21.72
N VAL A 697 -33.32 13.80 -22.83
CA VAL A 697 -32.83 15.17 -22.91
C VAL A 697 -33.98 16.05 -23.41
N SER A 698 -34.14 17.20 -22.81
CA SER A 698 -35.20 18.16 -23.18
C SER A 698 -34.61 19.39 -23.90
N HIS A 699 -35.35 19.88 -24.86
CA HIS A 699 -35.07 21.12 -25.55
C HIS A 699 -36.37 21.89 -25.78
N VAL A 700 -36.39 23.20 -25.43
CA VAL A 700 -37.54 24.06 -25.70
C VAL A 700 -37.44 24.54 -27.13
N VAL A 701 -38.45 24.25 -27.93
CA VAL A 701 -38.50 24.70 -29.33
C VAL A 701 -38.64 26.22 -29.39
N GLY A 702 -37.67 26.89 -29.93
CA GLY A 702 -37.61 28.38 -30.01
C GLY A 702 -36.45 28.98 -29.22
N GLY A 703 -35.70 28.18 -28.45
CA GLY A 703 -34.50 28.58 -27.75
C GLY A 703 -34.59 28.38 -26.24
N ASP A 704 -33.42 28.32 -25.57
CA ASP A 704 -33.31 28.10 -24.11
C ASP A 704 -33.45 29.40 -23.29
N GLY A 705 -33.98 30.49 -23.89
CA GLY A 705 -34.19 31.77 -23.22
C GLY A 705 -35.48 31.81 -22.37
N ALA A 706 -35.65 32.90 -21.63
CA ALA A 706 -36.86 33.12 -20.88
C ALA A 706 -38.07 33.26 -21.84
N ILE A 707 -39.17 32.56 -21.53
CA ILE A 707 -40.45 32.68 -22.22
C ILE A 707 -41.13 33.95 -21.72
N VAL A 708 -41.14 34.97 -22.56
CA VAL A 708 -41.77 36.25 -22.19
C VAL A 708 -43.22 36.22 -22.64
N LEU A 709 -44.15 36.37 -21.68
CA LEU A 709 -45.58 36.44 -21.88
C LEU A 709 -46.11 37.76 -21.36
N TYR A 710 -47.23 38.25 -21.95
CA TYR A 710 -47.97 39.39 -21.40
C TYR A 710 -49.09 38.90 -20.50
N GLU A 711 -49.41 39.67 -19.49
CA GLU A 711 -50.53 39.38 -18.60
C GLU A 711 -51.82 39.18 -19.40
N GLY A 712 -52.51 38.06 -19.21
CA GLY A 712 -53.66 37.62 -19.96
C GLY A 712 -53.42 36.86 -21.26
N GLU A 713 -52.14 36.66 -21.63
CA GLU A 713 -51.78 35.91 -22.82
C GLU A 713 -51.90 34.40 -22.62
N ILE A 714 -52.37 33.71 -23.66
CA ILE A 714 -52.33 32.24 -23.77
C ILE A 714 -51.39 31.93 -24.95
N ARG A 715 -50.34 31.15 -24.64
CA ARG A 715 -49.36 30.78 -25.67
C ARG A 715 -49.04 29.30 -25.60
N ASP A 716 -48.95 28.67 -26.75
CA ASP A 716 -48.46 27.31 -26.91
C ASP A 716 -46.95 27.31 -27.09
N VAL A 717 -46.25 26.59 -26.22
CA VAL A 717 -44.81 26.38 -26.27
C VAL A 717 -44.58 24.90 -26.51
N TRP A 718 -43.59 24.57 -27.30
CA TRP A 718 -43.29 23.18 -27.63
C TRP A 718 -42.01 22.73 -26.94
N ILE A 719 -42.07 21.58 -26.27
CA ILE A 719 -40.93 20.95 -25.66
C ILE A 719 -40.58 19.68 -26.43
N ASN A 720 -39.38 19.57 -26.91
CA ASN A 720 -38.86 18.38 -27.53
C ASN A 720 -38.16 17.51 -26.51
N LEU A 721 -38.56 16.23 -26.39
CA LEU A 721 -37.94 15.22 -25.57
C LEU A 721 -37.27 14.18 -26.47
N ALA A 722 -35.94 14.10 -26.44
CA ALA A 722 -35.15 13.15 -27.20
C ALA A 722 -34.59 12.06 -26.29
N ASN A 723 -34.65 10.81 -26.73
CA ASN A 723 -34.01 9.71 -26.03
C ASN A 723 -32.53 9.60 -26.50
N ALA A 724 -31.62 10.20 -25.74
CA ALA A 724 -30.18 10.15 -25.95
C ALA A 724 -29.52 8.89 -25.36
N GLY A 725 -30.28 8.04 -24.68
CA GLY A 725 -29.79 6.80 -24.08
C GLY A 725 -29.72 5.63 -25.07
N THR A 726 -29.23 4.49 -24.59
CA THR A 726 -29.11 3.23 -25.35
C THR A 726 -30.33 2.32 -25.21
N ILE A 727 -31.26 2.64 -24.27
CA ILE A 727 -32.44 1.84 -23.96
C ILE A 727 -33.70 2.64 -24.25
N ALA A 728 -34.75 1.96 -24.71
CA ALA A 728 -36.05 2.58 -24.97
C ALA A 728 -36.73 3.06 -23.69
N VAL A 729 -37.42 4.19 -23.76
CA VAL A 729 -38.32 4.65 -22.68
C VAL A 729 -39.66 3.95 -22.89
N GLU A 730 -40.05 3.07 -21.99
CA GLU A 730 -41.32 2.35 -22.08
C GLU A 730 -42.43 2.98 -21.24
N GLN A 731 -42.07 3.67 -20.18
CA GLN A 731 -43.01 4.36 -19.30
C GLN A 731 -42.54 5.79 -19.09
N ALA A 732 -43.45 6.73 -19.23
CA ALA A 732 -43.19 8.13 -18.92
C ALA A 732 -44.46 8.81 -18.36
N HIS A 733 -44.26 9.71 -17.41
CA HIS A 733 -45.28 10.55 -16.83
C HIS A 733 -44.79 11.97 -16.63
N ILE A 734 -45.60 12.94 -16.90
CA ILE A 734 -45.26 14.35 -16.77
C ILE A 734 -46.13 14.96 -15.65
N SER A 735 -45.50 15.68 -14.74
CA SER A 735 -46.15 16.45 -13.68
C SER A 735 -45.48 17.82 -13.55
N LEU A 736 -46.20 18.77 -12.96
CA LEU A 736 -45.69 20.10 -12.67
C LEU A 736 -45.19 20.18 -11.21
N SER A 737 -44.11 20.89 -10.98
CA SER A 737 -43.64 21.21 -9.64
C SER A 737 -44.34 22.47 -9.15
N GLY A 738 -45.04 22.36 -8.00
CA GLY A 738 -45.65 23.49 -7.33
C GLY A 738 -47.17 23.33 -7.08
N LYS A 739 -47.70 24.03 -6.13
CA LYS A 739 -49.15 24.01 -5.81
C LYS A 739 -49.90 24.89 -6.80
N ASN A 740 -51.06 24.41 -7.29
CA ASN A 740 -52.02 25.15 -8.14
C ASN A 740 -51.50 25.53 -9.54
N GLN A 741 -50.48 24.91 -10.08
CA GLN A 741 -49.94 25.21 -11.40
C GLN A 741 -50.72 24.55 -12.55
N ASP A 742 -51.50 23.49 -12.27
CA ASP A 742 -52.30 22.77 -13.27
C ASP A 742 -53.36 23.64 -13.93
N SER A 743 -53.81 24.72 -13.25
CA SER A 743 -54.73 25.70 -13.80
C SER A 743 -54.07 26.71 -14.77
N VAL A 744 -52.77 26.86 -14.67
CA VAL A 744 -51.95 27.83 -15.41
C VAL A 744 -51.26 27.22 -16.61
N ILE A 745 -50.83 25.99 -16.48
CA ILE A 745 -50.09 25.24 -17.48
C ILE A 745 -50.86 23.97 -17.84
N SER A 746 -51.25 23.83 -19.08
CA SER A 746 -51.90 22.63 -19.63
C SER A 746 -50.91 21.88 -20.49
N ILE A 747 -50.80 20.57 -20.25
CA ILE A 747 -49.80 19.71 -20.92
C ILE A 747 -50.51 18.80 -21.92
N GLY A 748 -50.05 18.75 -23.15
CA GLY A 748 -50.53 17.82 -24.17
C GLY A 748 -49.99 16.42 -24.02
N TYR A 749 -50.37 15.72 -22.95
CA TYR A 749 -49.84 14.42 -22.51
C TYR A 749 -50.08 13.27 -23.50
N GLU A 750 -51.16 13.31 -24.27
CA GLU A 750 -51.57 12.26 -25.23
C GLU A 750 -50.48 12.00 -26.30
N LYS A 751 -49.76 13.03 -26.71
CA LYS A 751 -48.67 12.88 -27.69
C LYS A 751 -47.50 12.06 -27.14
N LEU A 752 -47.13 12.26 -25.89
CA LEU A 752 -46.08 11.44 -25.27
C LEU A 752 -46.53 9.99 -25.11
N LYS A 753 -47.75 9.78 -24.66
CA LYS A 753 -48.30 8.44 -24.45
C LYS A 753 -48.38 7.62 -25.73
N SER A 754 -48.74 8.28 -26.84
CA SER A 754 -48.79 7.61 -28.14
C SER A 754 -47.42 7.33 -28.77
N ALA A 755 -46.38 8.04 -28.34
CA ALA A 755 -45.00 7.87 -28.82
C ALA A 755 -44.23 6.79 -28.06
N LEU A 756 -44.76 6.27 -26.96
CA LEU A 756 -44.12 5.19 -26.19
C LEU A 756 -44.37 3.82 -26.88
N PRO A 757 -43.37 2.91 -26.92
CA PRO A 757 -42.01 3.05 -26.40
C PRO A 757 -41.08 3.96 -27.28
N LEU A 758 -40.46 4.98 -26.66
CA LEU A 758 -39.55 5.88 -27.35
C LEU A 758 -38.19 5.24 -27.51
N LYS A 759 -37.84 4.85 -28.71
CA LYS A 759 -36.57 4.16 -29.04
C LYS A 759 -35.37 5.08 -28.90
N PRO A 760 -34.15 4.53 -28.71
CA PRO A 760 -32.91 5.30 -28.77
C PRO A 760 -32.82 6.18 -30.02
N GLY A 761 -32.49 7.47 -29.86
CA GLY A 761 -32.41 8.45 -30.91
C GLY A 761 -33.77 8.98 -31.44
N ALA A 762 -34.91 8.49 -30.91
CA ALA A 762 -36.22 9.02 -31.27
C ALA A 762 -36.58 10.27 -30.43
N GLU A 763 -37.36 11.15 -31.01
CA GLU A 763 -37.79 12.40 -30.42
C GLU A 763 -39.31 12.50 -30.40
N VAL A 764 -39.86 13.21 -29.43
CA VAL A 764 -41.28 13.52 -29.33
C VAL A 764 -41.45 14.98 -28.89
N THR A 765 -42.27 15.70 -29.60
CA THR A 765 -42.57 17.11 -29.28
C THR A 765 -43.93 17.22 -28.58
N ILE A 766 -43.91 17.81 -27.39
CA ILE A 766 -45.09 17.96 -26.54
C ILE A 766 -45.50 19.42 -26.52
N PRO A 767 -46.81 19.75 -26.80
CA PRO A 767 -47.30 21.08 -26.62
C PRO A 767 -47.61 21.41 -25.16
N LEU A 768 -47.23 22.60 -24.78
CA LEU A 768 -47.43 23.16 -23.45
C LEU A 768 -48.18 24.47 -23.58
N THR A 769 -49.44 24.54 -23.13
CA THR A 769 -50.25 25.79 -23.19
C THR A 769 -50.06 26.56 -21.89
N LEU A 770 -49.46 27.72 -21.97
CA LEU A 770 -49.22 28.64 -20.83
C LEU A 770 -50.30 29.70 -20.78
N LYS A 771 -50.87 29.95 -19.59
CA LYS A 771 -51.90 30.95 -19.31
C LYS A 771 -51.36 31.98 -18.34
N ALA A 772 -51.04 33.18 -18.82
CA ALA A 772 -50.31 34.20 -18.07
C ALA A 772 -51.08 34.91 -16.95
N TRP A 773 -52.41 34.79 -16.87
CA TRP A 773 -53.20 35.57 -15.91
C TRP A 773 -53.11 35.05 -14.44
N GLN A 774 -52.60 33.87 -14.23
CA GLN A 774 -52.52 33.27 -12.91
C GLN A 774 -51.06 33.11 -12.43
N LEU A 775 -50.05 33.38 -13.27
CA LEU A 775 -48.63 33.23 -12.96
C LEU A 775 -48.07 34.35 -12.08
N GLY A 776 -48.78 35.46 -11.93
CA GLY A 776 -48.37 36.66 -11.21
C GLY A 776 -48.93 36.86 -9.80
N LEU A 777 -49.87 35.99 -9.34
CA LEU A 777 -50.49 36.10 -8.03
C LEU A 777 -49.71 35.26 -6.97
N GLY A 778 -48.48 35.63 -6.67
CA GLY A 778 -47.87 35.31 -5.41
C GLY A 778 -48.60 36.13 -4.32
N GLU A 779 -49.18 35.45 -3.35
CA GLU A 779 -49.78 36.08 -2.16
C GLU A 779 -48.77 37.08 -1.56
N SER A 780 -49.06 38.38 -1.75
CA SER A 780 -48.41 39.42 -0.97
C SER A 780 -48.94 39.29 0.45
N ASP A 781 -48.12 38.77 1.34
CA ASP A 781 -48.34 38.93 2.79
C ASP A 781 -48.50 40.42 3.08
N THR A 782 -49.71 40.81 3.37
CA THR A 782 -50.01 42.09 3.95
C THR A 782 -49.44 42.16 5.37
N ALA A 783 -48.24 42.67 5.51
CA ALA A 783 -47.73 43.24 6.74
C ALA A 783 -47.48 44.73 6.53
N ALA A 784 -48.30 45.49 7.20
CA ALA A 784 -48.27 46.93 7.27
C ALA A 784 -46.94 47.52 7.68
N GLY A 785 -46.51 48.61 7.03
CA GLY A 785 -45.32 49.36 7.51
C GLY A 785 -44.88 50.49 6.53
N LYS A 786 -45.57 51.60 6.59
CA LYS A 786 -45.14 53.00 6.37
C LYS A 786 -43.87 53.26 5.53
N GLY A 787 -44.15 53.96 4.43
CA GLY A 787 -43.53 55.24 4.05
C GLY A 787 -42.11 55.22 3.47
N VAL A 788 -42.01 55.66 2.28
CA VAL A 788 -41.28 56.87 1.80
C VAL A 788 -41.16 56.76 0.27
N SER A 789 -41.54 57.83 -0.35
CA SER A 789 -41.46 58.12 -1.76
C SER A 789 -40.02 58.13 -2.31
N GLY A 790 -39.89 57.68 -3.54
CA GLY A 790 -38.74 58.07 -4.32
C GLY A 790 -38.33 57.10 -5.44
N SER A 791 -38.55 57.52 -6.64
CA SER A 791 -37.83 57.25 -7.89
C SER A 791 -38.03 55.84 -8.53
N MET A 792 -38.57 55.93 -9.69
CA MET A 792 -38.48 55.08 -10.89
C MET A 792 -37.36 54.02 -10.83
N GLY A 793 -37.79 52.81 -10.90
CA GLY A 793 -36.98 51.60 -11.09
C GLY A 793 -37.87 50.42 -10.79
N ARG A 794 -38.82 50.05 -11.67
CA ARG A 794 -39.59 48.82 -11.54
C ARG A 794 -38.65 47.64 -11.70
N THR A 795 -38.23 47.10 -10.61
CA THR A 795 -37.61 45.75 -10.52
C THR A 795 -38.62 44.75 -11.03
N VAL A 796 -38.19 43.97 -12.02
CA VAL A 796 -38.82 42.72 -12.48
C VAL A 796 -39.08 41.89 -11.21
N LYS A 797 -40.31 41.62 -10.85
CA LYS A 797 -40.63 40.62 -9.80
C LYS A 797 -39.99 39.30 -10.21
N ASP A 798 -39.22 38.70 -9.31
CA ASP A 798 -38.61 37.38 -9.54
C ASP A 798 -39.68 36.45 -10.14
N GLY A 799 -39.37 35.99 -11.37
CA GLY A 799 -40.34 35.21 -12.14
C GLY A 799 -40.62 33.88 -11.40
N CYS A 800 -41.85 33.51 -11.38
CA CYS A 800 -42.25 32.16 -11.02
C CYS A 800 -41.56 31.22 -12.04
N CYS A 801 -40.64 30.32 -11.53
CA CYS A 801 -39.98 29.32 -12.34
C CYS A 801 -40.60 27.96 -12.10
N PRO A 802 -41.77 27.65 -12.70
CA PRO A 802 -42.32 26.32 -12.65
C PRO A 802 -41.41 25.36 -13.35
N SER A 803 -41.26 24.16 -12.83
CA SER A 803 -40.48 23.11 -13.46
C SER A 803 -41.36 21.96 -13.90
N LEU A 804 -41.16 21.47 -15.09
CA LEU A 804 -41.79 20.27 -15.60
C LEU A 804 -40.98 19.08 -15.13
N LEU A 805 -41.64 18.14 -14.44
CA LEU A 805 -41.03 16.92 -13.96
C LEU A 805 -41.44 15.76 -14.86
N VAL A 806 -40.53 15.19 -15.62
CA VAL A 806 -40.75 14.02 -16.45
C VAL A 806 -40.16 12.81 -15.75
N HIS A 807 -41.04 11.94 -15.23
CA HIS A 807 -40.62 10.64 -14.68
C HIS A 807 -40.65 9.58 -15.78
N TYR A 808 -39.59 8.85 -15.98
CA TYR A 808 -39.53 7.87 -17.05
C TYR A 808 -38.70 6.63 -16.65
N ALA A 809 -38.98 5.52 -17.28
CA ALA A 809 -38.30 4.25 -17.01
C ALA A 809 -38.30 3.34 -18.26
N GLY A 810 -37.36 2.44 -18.31
CA GLY A 810 -37.31 1.36 -19.28
C GLY A 810 -38.15 0.14 -18.86
N SER A 811 -37.94 -0.98 -19.55
CA SER A 811 -38.63 -2.26 -19.26
C SER A 811 -38.44 -2.72 -17.82
N LEU A 812 -39.48 -3.37 -17.29
CA LEU A 812 -39.40 -4.02 -15.97
C LEU A 812 -38.49 -5.27 -15.97
N GLY A 813 -38.10 -5.79 -17.14
CA GLY A 813 -37.46 -7.08 -17.27
C GLY A 813 -38.47 -8.24 -17.11
N ASP A 814 -38.11 -9.44 -17.57
CA ASP A 814 -38.99 -10.60 -17.44
C ASP A 814 -39.19 -10.98 -15.96
N ALA A 815 -40.44 -11.06 -15.53
CA ALA A 815 -40.82 -11.40 -14.16
C ALA A 815 -40.22 -12.74 -13.65
N ARG A 816 -39.81 -13.63 -14.56
CA ARG A 816 -39.15 -14.92 -14.25
C ARG A 816 -37.68 -14.77 -13.81
N ASP A 817 -37.00 -13.71 -14.24
CA ASP A 817 -35.60 -13.46 -13.86
C ASP A 817 -35.49 -12.67 -12.53
N LEU A 818 -36.56 -11.93 -12.19
CA LEU A 818 -36.67 -11.19 -10.91
C LEU A 818 -36.80 -12.13 -9.70
N GLU A 819 -37.50 -13.26 -9.84
CA GLU A 819 -37.66 -14.25 -8.76
C GLU A 819 -36.40 -15.10 -8.51
N LYS A 820 -35.60 -15.38 -9.55
CA LYS A 820 -34.40 -16.23 -9.43
C LYS A 820 -33.15 -15.53 -8.89
N ASN A 821 -33.00 -14.23 -9.09
CA ASN A 821 -31.71 -13.54 -8.84
C ASN A 821 -31.70 -12.48 -7.73
N LYS A 822 -32.79 -12.29 -6.96
CA LYS A 822 -32.86 -11.17 -5.94
C LYS A 822 -32.40 -9.80 -6.47
N THR A 823 -32.44 -9.58 -7.78
CA THR A 823 -32.07 -8.31 -8.41
C THR A 823 -33.18 -7.30 -8.15
N SER A 824 -32.84 -6.20 -7.54
CA SER A 824 -33.80 -5.09 -7.35
C SER A 824 -34.27 -4.57 -8.70
N VAL A 825 -35.57 -4.27 -8.79
CA VAL A 825 -36.19 -3.66 -9.97
C VAL A 825 -35.36 -2.46 -10.46
N PRO A 826 -35.05 -2.33 -11.76
CA PRO A 826 -34.34 -1.18 -12.28
C PRO A 826 -35.01 0.13 -11.87
N PRO A 827 -34.33 1.12 -11.35
CA PRO A 827 -34.91 2.39 -10.98
C PRO A 827 -35.39 3.14 -12.23
N GLY A 828 -36.28 4.10 -12.02
CA GLY A 828 -36.63 5.10 -13.04
C GLY A 828 -35.75 6.33 -12.90
N ARG A 829 -35.98 7.27 -13.83
CA ARG A 829 -35.33 8.59 -13.82
C ARG A 829 -36.38 9.70 -13.79
N ARG A 830 -35.94 10.87 -13.35
CA ARG A 830 -36.70 12.11 -13.37
C ARG A 830 -35.91 13.19 -14.09
N LEU A 831 -36.45 13.70 -15.18
CA LEU A 831 -35.92 14.86 -15.87
C LEU A 831 -36.66 16.10 -15.35
N ILE A 832 -35.92 17.12 -14.96
CA ILE A 832 -36.43 18.42 -14.53
C ILE A 832 -36.19 19.42 -15.65
N VAL A 833 -37.26 19.96 -16.20
CA VAL A 833 -37.20 20.99 -17.23
C VAL A 833 -37.64 22.31 -16.60
N PRO A 834 -36.70 23.20 -16.22
CA PRO A 834 -37.06 24.49 -15.68
C PRO A 834 -37.65 25.39 -16.79
N LEU A 835 -38.84 25.92 -16.54
CA LEU A 835 -39.50 26.88 -17.44
C LEU A 835 -39.27 28.27 -16.85
N GLN A 836 -38.38 29.03 -17.47
CA GLN A 836 -38.16 30.44 -17.11
C GLN A 836 -39.24 31.28 -17.78
N ILE A 837 -40.32 31.56 -17.04
CA ILE A 837 -41.44 32.32 -17.51
C ILE A 837 -41.36 33.72 -16.90
N CYS A 838 -41.28 34.72 -17.77
CA CYS A 838 -41.33 36.14 -17.41
C CYS A 838 -42.65 36.72 -17.86
N VAL A 839 -43.49 37.12 -16.92
CA VAL A 839 -44.76 37.78 -17.26
C VAL A 839 -44.55 39.27 -17.16
N LEU A 840 -44.71 39.93 -18.28
CA LEU A 840 -44.73 41.39 -18.37
C LEU A 840 -46.12 41.91 -18.19
N GLN A 841 -46.28 43.08 -17.60
CA GLN A 841 -47.56 43.75 -17.47
C GLN A 841 -48.09 44.11 -18.85
N GLY A 842 -49.20 43.53 -19.24
CA GLY A 842 -49.90 43.85 -20.49
C GLY A 842 -50.80 45.07 -20.34
N LEU A 843 -51.78 45.19 -21.21
CA LEU A 843 -52.81 46.23 -21.13
C LEU A 843 -53.58 46.12 -19.78
N SER A 844 -53.57 47.20 -19.00
CA SER A 844 -54.31 47.23 -17.74
C SER A 844 -55.53 48.09 -17.84
N PHE A 845 -56.67 47.60 -17.34
CA PHE A 845 -57.81 48.41 -17.13
C PHE A 845 -57.58 49.33 -15.94
N VAL A 846 -57.58 50.61 -16.22
CA VAL A 846 -57.42 51.64 -15.20
C VAL A 846 -58.79 51.98 -14.62
N LYS A 847 -59.79 52.17 -15.50
CA LYS A 847 -61.15 52.59 -15.07
C LYS A 847 -62.19 52.23 -16.12
N ALA A 848 -63.34 51.80 -15.66
CA ALA A 848 -64.53 51.63 -16.48
C ALA A 848 -65.68 52.49 -15.88
N ARG A 849 -66.24 53.29 -16.68
CA ARG A 849 -67.38 54.13 -16.25
C ARG A 849 -68.57 53.95 -17.22
N LEU A 850 -69.75 53.85 -16.69
CA LEU A 850 -70.96 53.90 -17.50
C LEU A 850 -71.59 55.33 -17.30
N LEU A 851 -71.43 56.04 -18.36
CA LEU A 851 -72.05 57.37 -18.40
C LEU A 851 -73.43 57.30 -19.04
N SER A 852 -74.41 57.89 -18.44
CA SER A 852 -75.73 58.00 -19.04
C SER A 852 -76.02 59.45 -19.38
N MET A 853 -76.45 59.71 -20.60
CA MET A 853 -76.89 61.02 -21.06
C MET A 853 -78.24 60.89 -21.63
N GLU A 854 -79.13 61.74 -21.21
CA GLU A 854 -80.44 61.92 -21.83
C GLU A 854 -80.37 63.02 -22.97
N ILE A 855 -80.68 62.60 -24.20
CA ILE A 855 -80.66 63.45 -25.32
C ILE A 855 -82.10 63.60 -25.77
N PRO A 856 -82.63 64.85 -25.91
CA PRO A 856 -84.03 65.04 -26.40
C PRO A 856 -84.25 64.44 -27.83
N ALA A 857 -85.45 63.86 -28.09
CA ALA A 857 -85.68 63.18 -29.35
C ALA A 857 -85.69 64.25 -30.49
N TYR A 858 -85.01 63.97 -31.55
CA TYR A 858 -84.94 64.84 -32.73
C TYR A 858 -86.07 64.62 -33.72
N VAL A 859 -86.71 65.70 -34.21
CA VAL A 859 -87.71 65.60 -35.28
C VAL A 859 -87.06 65.70 -36.65
N GLY A 860 -86.95 64.59 -37.31
CA GLY A 860 -86.39 64.55 -38.63
C GLY A 860 -87.34 65.13 -39.62
N GLU A 861 -86.91 66.12 -40.47
CA GLU A 861 -87.65 66.45 -41.64
C GLU A 861 -87.61 65.36 -42.64
N SER A 862 -88.74 65.04 -43.27
CA SER A 862 -88.83 63.99 -44.29
C SER A 862 -88.00 64.36 -45.50
N PRO A 863 -87.35 63.50 -46.15
CA PRO A 863 -86.59 63.80 -47.33
C PRO A 863 -87.46 63.90 -48.56
N SER A 864 -87.46 64.98 -49.16
CA SER A 864 -87.96 65.18 -50.53
C SER A 864 -86.87 64.77 -51.51
N ASN A 865 -87.20 63.74 -52.28
CA ASN A 865 -86.41 63.32 -53.51
C ASN A 865 -86.35 64.44 -54.52
N PRO A 866 -85.63 64.43 -55.65
CA PRO A 866 -84.68 63.43 -56.14
C PRO A 866 -83.45 63.95 -56.99
N ALA A 867 -82.78 63.01 -57.54
CA ALA A 867 -82.20 63.01 -58.84
C ALA A 867 -80.66 63.36 -58.97
N ASN A 868 -80.04 62.29 -59.39
CA ASN A 868 -78.90 62.18 -60.34
C ASN A 868 -77.69 63.07 -60.23
N VAL A 869 -76.63 62.61 -60.24
CA VAL A 869 -75.55 62.44 -61.23
C VAL A 869 -74.21 62.06 -60.65
N ASP A 870 -73.69 61.02 -61.20
CA ASP A 870 -72.33 60.54 -61.47
C ASP A 870 -71.11 61.14 -60.73
N GLY A 871 -70.23 60.36 -60.43
CA GLY A 871 -68.76 60.57 -60.62
C GLY A 871 -67.82 60.57 -59.48
N ASN A 872 -67.12 59.61 -59.42
CA ASN A 872 -65.69 59.43 -59.11
C ASN A 872 -65.07 59.77 -57.73
N HIS A 873 -64.48 58.72 -57.20
CA HIS A 873 -63.17 58.64 -56.47
C HIS A 873 -62.79 59.80 -55.56
N SER A 874 -62.77 59.47 -54.26
CA SER A 874 -61.53 59.54 -53.47
C SER A 874 -61.80 59.24 -51.98
N ASN A 875 -60.90 58.39 -51.47
CA ASN A 875 -60.77 58.11 -50.04
C ASN A 875 -60.78 59.39 -49.23
N LYS A 876 -61.72 59.56 -48.33
CA LYS A 876 -61.59 60.46 -47.21
C LYS A 876 -62.10 59.75 -45.94
N ALA A 877 -61.25 59.75 -44.99
CA ALA A 877 -61.50 59.36 -43.61
C ALA A 877 -62.76 60.02 -43.08
N VAL A 878 -63.75 59.27 -42.71
CA VAL A 878 -64.96 59.76 -42.08
C VAL A 878 -64.62 60.17 -40.68
N GLY A 879 -64.41 61.52 -40.56
CA GLY A 879 -64.20 62.04 -39.20
C GLY A 879 -65.48 61.92 -38.40
N TYR A 880 -65.33 61.47 -37.24
CA TYR A 880 -66.35 61.29 -36.15
C TYR A 880 -67.14 62.59 -35.85
N GLY A 881 -66.73 63.78 -36.38
CA GLY A 881 -67.38 65.05 -36.12
C GLY A 881 -68.73 65.27 -36.87
N SER A 882 -68.99 64.60 -38.00
CA SER A 882 -70.16 64.90 -38.80
C SER A 882 -71.49 64.27 -38.33
N LYS A 883 -71.45 63.33 -37.41
CA LYS A 883 -72.62 62.68 -36.82
C LYS A 883 -73.21 63.46 -35.61
N ILE A 884 -72.42 64.31 -35.00
CA ILE A 884 -72.82 65.08 -33.84
C ILE A 884 -73.53 66.37 -34.28
N GLU A 885 -73.08 67.01 -35.42
CA GLU A 885 -73.78 68.22 -35.94
C GLU A 885 -75.18 68.02 -36.40
N ARG A 886 -75.64 66.75 -36.68
CA ARG A 886 -77.01 66.41 -37.00
C ARG A 886 -78.00 66.34 -35.82
N LEU A 887 -77.49 66.49 -34.63
CA LEU A 887 -78.26 66.35 -33.36
C LEU A 887 -78.71 67.78 -32.88
N VAL A 888 -78.56 68.82 -33.61
CA VAL A 888 -78.81 70.19 -33.12
C VAL A 888 -80.25 70.69 -33.21
N LYS A 889 -81.19 69.94 -33.76
CA LYS A 889 -82.60 70.22 -33.69
C LYS A 889 -83.38 69.38 -32.73
N ILE A 890 -83.42 69.75 -31.50
CA ILE A 890 -84.10 69.10 -30.42
C ILE A 890 -85.48 69.60 -30.21
N ASP A 891 -86.49 68.77 -30.21
CA ASP A 891 -87.90 69.12 -29.80
C ASP A 891 -88.14 68.66 -28.41
N PRO A 892 -88.29 69.64 -27.43
CA PRO A 892 -88.28 69.25 -26.00
C PRO A 892 -89.58 68.58 -25.60
N PHE A 893 -90.63 68.48 -26.46
CA PHE A 893 -91.94 67.84 -26.12
C PHE A 893 -92.11 66.42 -26.59
N ARG A 894 -91.12 65.87 -27.25
CA ARG A 894 -91.24 64.49 -27.79
C ARG A 894 -90.46 63.45 -27.00
N GLY A 895 -89.96 63.65 -25.84
CA GLY A 895 -89.26 62.76 -24.98
C GLY A 895 -87.71 62.76 -25.22
N SER A 896 -86.97 61.95 -24.45
CA SER A 896 -85.49 61.86 -24.51
C SER A 896 -85.04 60.49 -24.84
N TRP A 897 -83.95 60.39 -25.50
CA TRP A 897 -83.23 59.16 -25.74
C TRP A 897 -82.21 59.01 -24.67
N GLY A 898 -82.20 57.91 -23.84
CA GLY A 898 -81.22 57.54 -22.91
C GLY A 898 -80.06 56.89 -23.59
N LEU A 899 -78.97 57.66 -23.87
CA LEU A 899 -77.70 57.12 -24.37
C LEU A 899 -76.86 56.71 -23.19
N ARG A 900 -76.28 55.48 -23.32
CA ARG A 900 -75.32 54.98 -22.34
C ARG A 900 -73.97 54.79 -22.99
N PHE A 901 -72.92 55.48 -22.46
CA PHE A 901 -71.61 55.42 -22.92
C PHE A 901 -70.79 54.59 -21.95
N LEU A 902 -70.10 53.60 -22.43
CA LEU A 902 -69.07 52.86 -21.69
C LEU A 902 -67.72 53.46 -21.99
N GLU A 903 -67.24 54.25 -21.03
CA GLU A 903 -65.86 54.76 -21.07
C GLU A 903 -64.94 53.77 -20.44
N LEU A 904 -63.99 53.30 -21.24
CA LEU A 904 -62.92 52.39 -20.80
C LEU A 904 -61.59 53.10 -20.90
N GLU A 905 -60.89 53.26 -19.73
CA GLU A 905 -59.57 53.81 -19.67
C GLU A 905 -58.64 52.67 -19.53
N MET A 906 -57.75 52.50 -20.49
CA MET A 906 -56.74 51.45 -20.53
C MET A 906 -55.37 52.07 -20.58
N SER A 907 -54.46 51.50 -19.77
CA SER A 907 -53.06 51.94 -19.76
C SER A 907 -52.20 50.85 -20.45
N ASN A 908 -51.37 51.29 -21.37
CA ASN A 908 -50.32 50.45 -21.97
C ASN A 908 -48.96 50.89 -21.38
N PRO A 909 -48.49 50.17 -20.34
CA PRO A 909 -47.22 50.50 -19.73
C PRO A 909 -46.01 49.97 -20.53
N THR A 910 -46.23 49.36 -21.71
CA THR A 910 -45.23 48.74 -22.54
C THR A 910 -44.95 49.56 -23.76
N ASP A 911 -43.78 49.33 -24.43
CA ASP A 911 -43.44 49.94 -25.72
C ASP A 911 -44.05 49.20 -26.92
N MET A 912 -44.89 48.19 -26.67
CA MET A 912 -45.52 47.36 -27.70
C MET A 912 -46.89 47.98 -28.11
N VAL A 913 -47.24 47.77 -29.38
CA VAL A 913 -48.56 48.17 -29.91
C VAL A 913 -49.52 47.00 -29.76
N PHE A 914 -50.64 47.26 -29.09
CA PHE A 914 -51.71 46.28 -28.91
C PHE A 914 -52.90 46.64 -29.75
N GLU A 915 -53.46 45.68 -30.47
CA GLU A 915 -54.76 45.80 -31.20
C GLU A 915 -55.88 45.20 -30.32
N CYS A 916 -56.83 46.07 -29.93
CA CYS A 916 -57.92 45.65 -29.06
C CYS A 916 -59.21 45.41 -29.85
N TYR A 917 -59.77 44.25 -29.71
CA TYR A 917 -61.10 43.92 -30.28
C TYR A 917 -62.15 43.88 -29.19
N MET A 918 -63.24 44.62 -29.41
CA MET A 918 -64.36 44.57 -28.51
C MET A 918 -65.53 43.78 -29.17
N GLN A 919 -65.86 42.66 -28.52
CA GLN A 919 -66.93 41.79 -28.96
C GLN A 919 -68.10 41.82 -27.96
N ARG A 920 -69.35 42.00 -28.44
CA ARG A 920 -70.56 41.93 -27.65
C ARG A 920 -70.87 40.45 -27.44
N CYS A 921 -70.72 39.95 -26.24
CA CYS A 921 -71.19 38.61 -25.89
C CYS A 921 -72.67 38.65 -25.49
N SER A 922 -73.44 37.78 -26.07
CA SER A 922 -74.87 37.57 -25.60
C SER A 922 -74.84 36.73 -24.34
N ARG A 923 -75.80 36.96 -23.44
CA ARG A 923 -75.88 36.34 -22.07
C ARG A 923 -75.87 34.79 -22.03
N THR A 924 -75.99 34.16 -23.18
CA THR A 924 -75.96 32.67 -23.32
C THR A 924 -74.58 32.02 -23.45
N GLU A 925 -73.49 32.77 -23.55
CA GLU A 925 -72.11 32.23 -23.65
C GLU A 925 -71.30 32.37 -22.39
N LEU A 926 -71.85 32.86 -21.28
CA LEU A 926 -71.25 33.00 -19.97
C LEU A 926 -71.66 31.88 -18.98
N CYS A 927 -71.59 30.63 -19.37
CA CYS A 927 -71.69 29.50 -18.49
C CYS A 927 -70.44 28.63 -18.66
#